data_f3463cbbf01b947e98d99efee86911a1
#
_entry.id   f3463cbbf01b947e98d99efee86911a1
#
_cell.length_a   1.000
_cell.length_b   1.000
_cell.length_c   1.000
_cell.angle_alpha   90.00
_cell.angle_beta   90.00
_cell.angle_gamma   90.00
#
_symmetry.space_group_name_H-M   'P 1'
#
loop_
_entity.id
_entity.type
_entity.pdbx_description
1 polymer ?
#
loop_
_entity_poly.entity_id
_entity_poly.type
_entity_poly.pdbx_seq_one_letter_code
_entity_poly.pdbx_strand_id
1 'polypeptide(L)'
;TRPRIIDLVRGGERRPAGWRAPRIARSDPYRLHLLAGKPGSVAELALRFEQKYGHPAIEHAEDFAIFVARQAAVVLDISERKLQGGRYKVPRYVTQSLRSNKEFKARLIQIAHDKNTPVEQVYREVNEYFHEMISIPTSFWLDVWAKFCNFCLGLAYEPEIKYQQKDLERIRAMVRNHPSALLWTHKTYLDGFVIPKIMFENDFPMPHMFGGANLNFPGLGFLLRRAGGIFIKRSFNDNEVYKATLRQYIGYLMEKHFPLTWSFEGTRSRLGKLMPPKYGLLKYVLEGCHNSGAQDIHIIPVTVTYDLIRDAEEYAREQAGSPKAPESLSWLIGYIRSLAQPMGKIYVDFGDPVILPQAPDPEDSLALSKIAFQVAVEANRVTPITFPAVASMSLLGVYPRALTEREIITQIKELMQFAEARNLRVSPDFDHDYAVNMDKLLGIMIDEGIITRFDGGPQTVYGIAEGQASVASYYRNTIAHYFLNRAIIEVALLAVAEADESCTDLASIFWDEVDELRDLFKFEFFYPASDVFRREIEAELDLIAPDWQALLNQSVGGARKLFFRITPCVSHMTLQMFAEAYGIAGEILAGWHSDDIFSESECVERCMSYGRQAWLQRRVSSEASVGKLLFKTAHKLLTSRKLVDASLPDYKEARIRQAQALNTLVRRIEVARASSISSRGAMTVRDTARGSM
;
A
#
# COMPACT_ATOMS: atom_id res chain seq x y z
N THR A 1 24.21 -2.79 18.66
CA THR A 1 24.63 -1.93 19.76
C THR A 1 24.06 -0.52 19.56
N ARG A 2 23.42 0.07 20.58
CA ARG A 2 22.86 1.43 20.48
C ARG A 2 23.96 2.41 20.06
N PRO A 3 23.76 3.23 19.01
CA PRO A 3 24.73 4.22 18.58
C PRO A 3 24.92 5.25 19.71
N ARG A 4 26.16 5.48 20.10
CA ARG A 4 26.53 6.50 21.07
C ARG A 4 26.81 7.81 20.36
N ILE A 5 26.51 8.95 20.98
CA ILE A 5 26.83 10.28 20.42
C ILE A 5 28.32 10.37 20.03
N ILE A 6 29.20 9.70 20.79
CA ILE A 6 30.62 9.63 20.51
C ILE A 6 30.96 8.94 19.17
N ASP A 7 30.08 8.05 18.67
CA ASP A 7 30.28 7.39 17.36
C ASP A 7 30.00 8.33 16.19
N LEU A 8 29.19 9.38 16.41
CA LEU A 8 28.98 10.47 15.46
C LEU A 8 30.25 11.32 15.30
N VAL A 9 30.96 11.60 16.40
CA VAL A 9 32.19 12.39 16.42
C VAL A 9 33.40 11.57 15.92
N ARG A 10 33.47 10.29 16.28
CA ARG A 10 34.58 9.40 15.92
C ARG A 10 34.49 8.89 14.48
N GLY A 11 33.35 8.98 13.83
CA GLY A 11 33.08 8.32 12.55
C GLY A 11 32.96 6.80 12.70
N GLY A 12 32.31 6.14 11.73
CA GLY A 12 32.24 4.68 11.70
C GLY A 12 33.60 4.05 11.36
N GLU A 13 33.76 2.74 11.59
CA GLU A 13 34.99 2.01 11.25
C GLU A 13 35.38 2.13 9.75
N ARG A 14 34.38 2.23 8.86
CA ARG A 14 34.60 2.39 7.42
C ARG A 14 34.88 3.83 6.99
N ARG A 15 34.52 4.82 7.80
CA ARG A 15 34.77 6.26 7.57
C ARG A 15 35.18 6.92 8.88
N PRO A 16 36.40 6.73 9.32
CA PRO A 16 36.88 7.42 10.51
C PRO A 16 36.93 8.93 10.28
N ALA A 17 36.67 9.70 11.34
CA ALA A 17 36.87 11.14 11.29
C ALA A 17 38.27 11.51 10.81
N GLY A 18 38.43 12.62 10.07
CA GLY A 18 39.67 13.00 9.41
C GLY A 18 40.90 13.02 10.34
N TRP A 19 40.72 13.39 11.62
CA TRP A 19 41.79 13.36 12.64
C TRP A 19 42.17 11.94 13.08
N ARG A 20 41.35 10.93 12.88
CA ARG A 20 41.64 9.51 13.19
C ARG A 20 42.24 8.76 12.01
N ALA A 21 41.94 9.18 10.78
CA ALA A 21 42.38 8.50 9.57
C ALA A 21 43.87 8.29 9.48
N PRO A 22 44.75 9.29 9.76
CA PRO A 22 46.22 9.10 9.74
C PRO A 22 46.68 8.13 10.83
N ARG A 23 46.02 8.10 11.99
CA ARG A 23 46.42 7.19 13.07
C ARG A 23 46.07 5.75 12.75
N ILE A 24 44.91 5.51 12.13
CA ILE A 24 44.47 4.18 11.68
C ILE A 24 45.36 3.71 10.54
N ALA A 25 45.68 4.56 9.58
CA ALA A 25 46.59 4.22 8.47
C ALA A 25 48.00 3.84 8.94
N ARG A 26 48.46 4.42 10.04
CA ARG A 26 49.76 4.04 10.65
C ARG A 26 49.69 2.75 11.45
N SER A 27 48.61 2.50 12.16
CA SER A 27 48.45 1.31 13.01
C SER A 27 48.03 0.07 12.22
N ASP A 28 47.31 0.25 11.09
CA ASP A 28 46.84 -0.84 10.22
C ASP A 28 46.87 -0.41 8.74
N PRO A 29 48.03 -0.49 8.10
CA PRO A 29 48.21 -0.09 6.70
C PRO A 29 47.37 -0.88 5.71
N TYR A 30 46.92 -2.10 6.04
CA TYR A 30 46.09 -2.94 5.18
C TYR A 30 44.66 -2.40 5.04
N ARG A 31 44.26 -1.46 5.88
CA ARG A 31 43.01 -0.75 5.75
C ARG A 31 43.04 0.42 4.75
N LEU A 32 44.23 0.73 4.22
CA LEU A 32 44.44 1.80 3.26
C LEU A 32 44.31 1.23 1.83
N HIS A 33 43.25 1.64 1.15
CA HIS A 33 42.99 1.22 -0.21
C HIS A 33 43.27 2.36 -1.19
N LEU A 34 44.16 2.13 -2.13
CA LEU A 34 44.42 3.02 -3.28
C LEU A 34 43.41 2.66 -4.39
N LEU A 35 42.59 3.62 -4.79
CA LEU A 35 41.61 3.45 -5.85
C LEU A 35 42.06 4.22 -7.09
N ALA A 36 42.19 3.51 -8.21
CA ALA A 36 42.35 4.12 -9.51
C ALA A 36 40.98 4.33 -10.16
N GLY A 37 40.72 5.53 -10.65
CA GLY A 37 39.61 5.80 -11.54
C GLY A 37 39.87 5.25 -12.94
N LYS A 38 38.78 5.08 -13.74
CA LYS A 38 38.97 4.75 -15.17
C LYS A 38 39.65 5.92 -15.86
N PRO A 39 40.83 5.70 -16.53
CA PRO A 39 41.53 6.77 -17.21
C PRO A 39 40.74 7.27 -18.42
N GLY A 40 40.89 8.53 -18.77
CA GLY A 40 40.36 9.15 -19.98
C GLY A 40 41.41 10.13 -20.54
N SER A 41 41.57 10.17 -21.84
CA SER A 41 42.43 11.15 -22.49
C SER A 41 41.79 12.53 -22.55
N VAL A 42 42.58 13.58 -22.62
CA VAL A 42 42.07 14.95 -22.78
C VAL A 42 41.28 15.09 -24.09
N ALA A 43 41.71 14.39 -25.16
CA ALA A 43 41.00 14.40 -26.45
C ALA A 43 39.61 13.78 -26.36
N GLU A 44 39.46 12.64 -25.66
CA GLU A 44 38.12 12.04 -25.41
C GLU A 44 37.23 12.93 -24.56
N LEU A 45 37.78 13.61 -23.58
CA LEU A 45 37.05 14.54 -22.74
C LEU A 45 36.61 15.81 -23.51
N ALA A 46 37.44 16.31 -24.42
CA ALA A 46 37.13 17.42 -25.32
C ALA A 46 35.93 17.06 -26.24
N LEU A 47 35.99 15.89 -26.88
CA LEU A 47 34.92 15.36 -27.73
C LEU A 47 33.60 15.25 -26.98
N ARG A 48 33.62 14.71 -25.76
CA ARG A 48 32.42 14.60 -24.89
C ARG A 48 31.89 15.98 -24.46
N PHE A 49 32.79 16.94 -24.24
CA PHE A 49 32.40 18.32 -23.93
C PHE A 49 31.70 18.94 -25.11
N GLU A 50 32.27 18.86 -26.31
CA GLU A 50 31.69 19.39 -27.55
C GLU A 50 30.34 18.76 -27.88
N GLN A 51 30.23 17.45 -27.76
CA GLN A 51 28.95 16.74 -27.94
C GLN A 51 27.87 17.23 -26.96
N LYS A 52 28.27 17.48 -25.71
CA LYS A 52 27.33 17.89 -24.66
C LYS A 52 26.91 19.36 -24.74
N TYR A 53 27.85 20.23 -25.03
CA TYR A 53 27.63 21.69 -24.96
C TYR A 53 27.47 22.34 -26.34
N GLY A 54 27.93 21.67 -27.41
CA GLY A 54 27.73 22.11 -28.79
C GLY A 54 28.70 23.20 -29.25
N HIS A 55 29.82 23.39 -28.56
CA HIS A 55 30.89 24.30 -28.91
C HIS A 55 32.28 23.68 -28.60
N PRO A 56 33.35 24.10 -29.33
CA PRO A 56 34.66 23.54 -29.16
C PRO A 56 35.26 23.81 -27.76
N ALA A 57 35.94 22.78 -27.21
CA ALA A 57 36.56 22.88 -25.91
C ALA A 57 37.67 23.95 -25.83
N ILE A 58 38.33 24.21 -26.94
CA ILE A 58 39.42 25.19 -27.05
C ILE A 58 38.96 26.64 -26.93
N GLU A 59 37.72 26.93 -27.39
CA GLU A 59 37.13 28.24 -27.31
C GLU A 59 36.54 28.57 -25.93
N HIS A 60 36.35 27.54 -25.11
CA HIS A 60 35.73 27.61 -23.77
C HIS A 60 36.59 26.88 -22.73
N ALA A 61 37.87 27.26 -22.64
CA ALA A 61 38.86 26.58 -21.83
C ALA A 61 38.50 26.49 -20.33
N GLU A 62 37.93 27.51 -19.74
CA GLU A 62 37.48 27.50 -18.33
C GLU A 62 36.35 26.53 -18.11
N ASP A 63 35.34 26.52 -18.96
CA ASP A 63 34.18 25.59 -18.88
C ASP A 63 34.64 24.15 -19.09
N PHE A 64 35.60 23.94 -20.01
CA PHE A 64 36.20 22.65 -20.24
C PHE A 64 37.03 22.17 -19.04
N ALA A 65 37.82 23.03 -18.41
CA ALA A 65 38.54 22.68 -17.18
C ALA A 65 37.61 22.27 -16.04
N ILE A 66 36.52 22.99 -15.85
CA ILE A 66 35.46 22.65 -14.89
C ILE A 66 34.79 21.30 -15.24
N PHE A 67 34.56 21.04 -16.54
CA PHE A 67 34.00 19.78 -16.99
C PHE A 67 34.94 18.62 -16.68
N VAL A 68 36.25 18.73 -16.99
CA VAL A 68 37.26 17.72 -16.68
C VAL A 68 37.33 17.44 -15.20
N ALA A 69 37.42 18.47 -14.35
CA ALA A 69 37.40 18.30 -12.90
C ALA A 69 36.16 17.56 -12.38
N ARG A 70 34.99 17.84 -12.96
CA ARG A 70 33.76 17.12 -12.64
C ARG A 70 33.79 15.64 -13.06
N GLN A 71 34.27 15.35 -14.28
CA GLN A 71 34.40 13.96 -14.73
C GLN A 71 35.37 13.18 -13.80
N ALA A 72 36.50 13.76 -13.44
CA ALA A 72 37.43 13.16 -12.48
C ALA A 72 36.73 12.87 -11.11
N ALA A 73 36.03 13.85 -10.57
CA ALA A 73 35.30 13.66 -9.32
C ALA A 73 34.23 12.56 -9.39
N VAL A 74 33.51 12.43 -10.50
CA VAL A 74 32.50 11.37 -10.71
C VAL A 74 33.19 9.99 -10.80
N VAL A 75 34.29 9.89 -11.52
CA VAL A 75 35.04 8.62 -11.66
C VAL A 75 35.61 8.17 -10.32
N LEU A 76 36.15 9.08 -9.52
CA LEU A 76 36.64 8.79 -8.17
C LEU A 76 35.47 8.34 -7.25
N ASP A 77 34.32 9.01 -7.31
CA ASP A 77 33.13 8.63 -6.56
C ASP A 77 32.63 7.22 -6.94
N ILE A 78 32.64 6.87 -8.24
CA ILE A 78 32.31 5.52 -8.71
C ILE A 78 33.28 4.49 -8.14
N SER A 79 34.57 4.80 -8.13
CA SER A 79 35.61 3.91 -7.60
C SER A 79 35.50 3.75 -6.09
N GLU A 80 35.25 4.83 -5.34
CA GLU A 80 34.99 4.81 -3.90
C GLU A 80 33.78 3.95 -3.55
N ARG A 81 32.69 4.05 -4.32
CA ARG A 81 31.47 3.26 -4.11
C ARG A 81 31.67 1.75 -4.29
N LYS A 82 32.61 1.30 -5.11
CA LYS A 82 32.95 -0.12 -5.22
C LYS A 82 33.44 -0.71 -3.89
N LEU A 83 34.10 0.10 -3.04
CA LEU A 83 34.51 -0.31 -1.70
C LEU A 83 33.42 -0.10 -0.63
N GLN A 84 32.69 1.01 -0.70
CA GLN A 84 31.75 1.40 0.35
C GLN A 84 30.36 0.76 0.18
N GLY A 85 30.03 0.35 -1.04
CA GLY A 85 28.74 -0.24 -1.40
C GLY A 85 27.83 0.70 -2.19
N GLY A 86 26.83 0.11 -2.84
CA GLY A 86 25.84 0.79 -3.68
C GLY A 86 24.97 1.80 -2.94
N ARG A 87 24.78 1.59 -1.64
CA ARG A 87 23.97 2.44 -0.76
C ARG A 87 24.42 3.89 -0.69
N TYR A 88 25.65 4.19 -1.04
CA TYR A 88 26.21 5.54 -1.05
C TYR A 88 26.21 6.19 -2.43
N LYS A 89 25.43 5.67 -3.37
CA LYS A 89 25.18 6.33 -4.66
C LYS A 89 24.34 7.57 -4.43
N VAL A 90 24.96 8.75 -4.49
CA VAL A 90 24.33 10.05 -4.30
C VAL A 90 24.47 10.93 -5.53
N PRO A 91 23.46 11.73 -5.92
CA PRO A 91 23.54 12.61 -7.06
C PRO A 91 24.49 13.80 -6.77
N ARG A 92 25.34 14.12 -7.76
CA ARG A 92 26.27 15.24 -7.68
C ARG A 92 26.04 16.21 -8.85
N TYR A 93 26.28 17.48 -8.59
CA TYR A 93 26.14 18.54 -9.61
C TYR A 93 24.75 18.61 -10.26
N VAL A 94 23.68 18.25 -9.53
CA VAL A 94 22.30 18.15 -10.04
C VAL A 94 21.87 19.47 -10.68
N THR A 95 21.88 20.57 -9.93
CA THR A 95 21.44 21.89 -10.37
C THR A 95 22.12 22.34 -11.67
N GLN A 96 23.44 22.11 -11.76
CA GLN A 96 24.20 22.48 -12.95
C GLN A 96 23.84 21.63 -14.16
N SER A 97 23.66 20.29 -13.94
CA SER A 97 23.25 19.38 -15.00
C SER A 97 21.87 19.73 -15.55
N LEU A 98 20.92 20.07 -14.66
CA LEU A 98 19.57 20.48 -15.04
C LEU A 98 19.58 21.80 -15.81
N ARG A 99 20.33 22.82 -15.33
CA ARG A 99 20.46 24.12 -15.99
C ARG A 99 21.12 24.04 -17.37
N SER A 100 22.02 23.11 -17.60
CA SER A 100 22.72 22.94 -18.89
C SER A 100 21.91 22.18 -19.94
N ASN A 101 20.77 21.60 -19.59
CA ASN A 101 19.94 20.85 -20.53
C ASN A 101 19.28 21.80 -21.53
N LYS A 102 19.50 21.56 -22.84
CA LYS A 102 19.03 22.42 -23.93
C LYS A 102 17.50 22.40 -24.08
N GLU A 103 16.90 21.24 -23.98
CA GLU A 103 15.44 21.04 -24.10
C GLU A 103 14.70 21.73 -22.96
N PHE A 104 15.23 21.60 -21.75
CA PHE A 104 14.68 22.29 -20.58
C PHE A 104 14.75 23.81 -20.74
N LYS A 105 15.87 24.37 -21.21
CA LYS A 105 15.99 25.81 -21.51
C LYS A 105 14.96 26.27 -22.54
N ALA A 106 14.82 25.51 -23.65
CA ALA A 106 13.84 25.83 -24.68
C ALA A 106 12.40 25.80 -24.13
N ARG A 107 12.08 24.82 -23.27
CA ARG A 107 10.77 24.76 -22.61
C ARG A 107 10.52 25.95 -21.68
N LEU A 108 11.53 26.40 -20.93
CA LEU A 108 11.39 27.60 -20.07
C LEU A 108 11.18 28.86 -20.86
N ILE A 109 11.85 29.04 -22.02
CA ILE A 109 11.64 30.16 -22.94
C ILE A 109 10.21 30.14 -23.46
N GLN A 110 9.69 28.96 -23.85
CA GLN A 110 8.31 28.84 -24.30
C GLN A 110 7.31 29.23 -23.20
N ILE A 111 7.51 28.72 -21.97
CA ILE A 111 6.65 29.09 -20.82
C ILE A 111 6.70 30.63 -20.55
N ALA A 112 7.87 31.24 -20.66
CA ALA A 112 8.02 32.67 -20.50
C ALA A 112 7.22 33.46 -21.56
N HIS A 113 7.27 32.99 -22.81
CA HIS A 113 6.48 33.56 -23.91
C HIS A 113 4.97 33.38 -23.66
N ASP A 114 4.51 32.16 -23.33
CA ASP A 114 3.10 31.86 -23.13
C ASP A 114 2.49 32.64 -21.95
N LYS A 115 3.31 32.93 -20.92
CA LYS A 115 2.91 33.70 -19.74
C LYS A 115 3.13 35.21 -19.90
N ASN A 116 3.68 35.67 -21.02
CA ASN A 116 4.11 37.05 -21.24
C ASN A 116 4.97 37.61 -20.09
N THR A 117 5.95 36.81 -19.64
CA THR A 117 6.81 37.10 -18.50
C THR A 117 8.29 37.12 -18.95
N PRO A 118 9.14 37.96 -18.39
CA PRO A 118 10.57 37.97 -18.71
C PRO A 118 11.22 36.62 -18.41
N VAL A 119 12.07 36.13 -19.32
CA VAL A 119 12.76 34.81 -19.17
C VAL A 119 13.59 34.76 -17.89
N GLU A 120 14.21 35.87 -17.50
CA GLU A 120 15.01 35.99 -16.27
C GLU A 120 14.17 35.76 -15.00
N GLN A 121 12.91 36.16 -15.03
CA GLN A 121 11.99 35.86 -13.92
C GLN A 121 11.68 34.39 -13.84
N VAL A 122 11.41 33.72 -14.95
CA VAL A 122 11.19 32.29 -15.01
C VAL A 122 12.42 31.53 -14.49
N TYR A 123 13.64 31.95 -14.87
CA TYR A 123 14.87 31.36 -14.34
C TYR A 123 15.05 31.55 -12.82
N ARG A 124 14.62 32.71 -12.27
CA ARG A 124 14.62 32.92 -10.81
C ARG A 124 13.66 31.96 -10.11
N GLU A 125 12.43 31.84 -10.61
CA GLU A 125 11.46 30.86 -10.07
C GLU A 125 12.00 29.43 -10.11
N VAL A 126 12.60 29.01 -11.24
CA VAL A 126 13.24 27.68 -11.35
C VAL A 126 14.32 27.48 -10.29
N ASN A 127 15.12 28.50 -10.00
CA ASN A 127 16.16 28.40 -8.99
C ASN A 127 15.59 28.24 -7.58
N GLU A 128 14.50 28.94 -7.27
CA GLU A 128 13.78 28.77 -6.01
C GLU A 128 13.22 27.36 -5.90
N TYR A 129 12.59 26.84 -6.96
CA TYR A 129 12.08 25.46 -6.98
C TYR A 129 13.20 24.42 -6.89
N PHE A 130 14.35 24.63 -7.50
CA PHE A 130 15.51 23.76 -7.30
C PHE A 130 15.96 23.74 -5.85
N HIS A 131 16.00 24.90 -5.18
CA HIS A 131 16.31 24.96 -3.76
C HIS A 131 15.27 24.26 -2.88
N GLU A 132 14.01 24.26 -3.29
CA GLU A 132 12.93 23.59 -2.57
C GLU A 132 12.93 22.07 -2.78
N MET A 133 13.08 21.60 -4.05
CA MET A 133 12.89 20.21 -4.45
C MET A 133 14.14 19.34 -4.35
N ILE A 134 15.32 19.87 -4.75
CA ILE A 134 16.51 19.02 -4.90
C ILE A 134 16.95 18.50 -3.55
N SER A 135 16.97 17.19 -3.42
CA SER A 135 17.59 16.52 -2.28
C SER A 135 19.13 16.59 -2.40
N ILE A 136 19.79 16.70 -1.26
CA ILE A 136 21.25 16.83 -1.16
C ILE A 136 21.82 15.74 -0.26
N PRO A 137 21.63 14.45 -0.60
CA PRO A 137 22.08 13.36 0.24
C PRO A 137 23.61 13.33 0.31
N THR A 138 24.11 12.93 1.48
CA THR A 138 25.52 12.64 1.71
C THR A 138 25.64 11.35 2.48
N SER A 139 26.77 10.65 2.32
CA SER A 139 27.02 9.38 3.01
C SER A 139 26.85 9.48 4.53
N PHE A 140 27.32 10.59 5.12
CA PHE A 140 27.15 10.83 6.57
C PHE A 140 25.69 10.90 6.97
N TRP A 141 24.85 11.69 6.25
CA TRP A 141 23.44 11.84 6.57
C TRP A 141 22.63 10.59 6.25
N LEU A 142 23.04 9.79 5.27
CA LEU A 142 22.45 8.47 5.02
C LEU A 142 22.68 7.51 6.20
N ASP A 143 23.89 7.49 6.77
CA ASP A 143 24.18 6.70 7.98
C ASP A 143 23.37 7.17 9.19
N VAL A 144 23.27 8.49 9.37
CA VAL A 144 22.43 9.09 10.45
C VAL A 144 20.97 8.70 10.28
N TRP A 145 20.45 8.82 9.06
CA TRP A 145 19.06 8.47 8.76
C TRP A 145 18.77 6.99 8.98
N ALA A 146 19.64 6.10 8.50
CA ALA A 146 19.48 4.66 8.70
C ALA A 146 19.47 4.29 10.18
N LYS A 147 20.35 4.90 10.99
CA LYS A 147 20.36 4.70 12.45
C LYS A 147 19.10 5.23 13.12
N PHE A 148 18.58 6.36 12.66
CA PHE A 148 17.35 6.93 13.16
C PHE A 148 16.14 6.04 12.82
N CYS A 149 16.04 5.55 11.59
CA CYS A 149 15.01 4.59 11.19
C CYS A 149 15.07 3.33 12.06
N ASN A 150 16.26 2.78 12.25
CA ASN A 150 16.47 1.58 13.07
C ASN A 150 16.06 1.82 14.54
N PHE A 151 16.36 2.98 15.08
CA PHE A 151 15.95 3.37 16.42
C PHE A 151 14.42 3.45 16.54
N CYS A 152 13.74 4.18 15.65
CA CYS A 152 12.29 4.35 15.70
C CYS A 152 11.54 3.01 15.53
N LEU A 153 11.96 2.18 14.58
CA LEU A 153 11.33 0.88 14.34
C LEU A 153 11.59 -0.09 15.51
N GLY A 154 12.81 -0.08 16.05
CA GLY A 154 13.19 -0.94 17.18
C GLY A 154 12.53 -0.59 18.52
N LEU A 155 11.74 0.50 18.60
CA LEU A 155 10.92 0.80 19.76
C LEU A 155 9.69 -0.09 19.86
N ALA A 156 9.09 -0.43 18.71
CA ALA A 156 7.81 -1.13 18.62
C ALA A 156 7.93 -2.53 18.00
N TYR A 157 8.89 -2.74 17.11
CA TYR A 157 8.98 -3.96 16.30
C TYR A 157 10.26 -4.73 16.55
N GLU A 158 10.21 -6.04 16.23
CA GLU A 158 11.41 -6.86 16.19
C GLU A 158 12.48 -6.23 15.27
N PRO A 159 13.77 -6.34 15.62
CA PRO A 159 14.86 -5.67 14.86
C PRO A 159 14.95 -6.11 13.41
N GLU A 160 14.57 -7.35 13.12
CA GLU A 160 14.67 -7.97 11.82
C GLU A 160 13.37 -7.80 11.02
N ILE A 161 13.45 -7.12 9.87
CA ILE A 161 12.38 -7.07 8.89
C ILE A 161 12.33 -8.41 8.13
N LYS A 162 11.17 -9.01 8.02
CA LYS A 162 10.98 -10.28 7.31
C LYS A 162 10.74 -10.03 5.83
N TYR A 163 11.50 -10.69 4.96
CA TYR A 163 11.40 -10.64 3.50
C TYR A 163 11.96 -11.90 2.86
N GLN A 164 11.64 -12.13 1.59
CA GLN A 164 12.26 -13.22 0.83
C GLN A 164 13.61 -12.75 0.26
N GLN A 165 14.69 -13.43 0.62
CA GLN A 165 16.04 -13.09 0.20
C GLN A 165 16.20 -13.11 -1.34
N LYS A 166 15.59 -14.10 -2.00
CA LYS A 166 15.62 -14.24 -3.46
C LYS A 166 15.02 -13.03 -4.17
N ASP A 167 13.86 -12.56 -3.69
CA ASP A 167 13.19 -11.39 -4.27
C ASP A 167 13.99 -10.13 -4.03
N LEU A 168 14.53 -9.94 -2.83
CA LEU A 168 15.37 -8.81 -2.50
C LEU A 168 16.60 -8.72 -3.40
N GLU A 169 17.28 -9.84 -3.68
CA GLU A 169 18.45 -9.90 -4.58
C GLU A 169 18.07 -9.58 -6.02
N ARG A 170 16.97 -10.12 -6.50
CA ARG A 170 16.41 -9.81 -7.82
C ARG A 170 16.14 -8.32 -7.99
N ILE A 171 15.42 -7.72 -7.04
CA ILE A 171 15.05 -6.30 -7.08
C ILE A 171 16.30 -5.41 -6.93
N ARG A 172 17.26 -5.78 -6.07
CA ARG A 172 18.51 -5.05 -5.95
C ARG A 172 19.28 -4.99 -7.28
N ALA A 173 19.35 -6.10 -8.02
CA ALA A 173 19.97 -6.12 -9.33
C ALA A 173 19.25 -5.20 -10.33
N MET A 174 17.91 -5.22 -10.36
CA MET A 174 17.10 -4.34 -11.21
C MET A 174 17.34 -2.87 -10.89
N VAL A 175 17.23 -2.47 -9.63
CA VAL A 175 17.40 -1.07 -9.17
C VAL A 175 18.80 -0.54 -9.46
N ARG A 176 19.83 -1.39 -9.50
CA ARG A 176 21.21 -0.97 -9.85
C ARG A 176 21.39 -0.69 -11.33
N ASN A 177 20.68 -1.41 -12.18
CA ASN A 177 20.93 -1.44 -13.63
C ASN A 177 19.88 -0.68 -14.45
N HIS A 178 18.68 -0.45 -13.91
CA HIS A 178 17.56 0.14 -14.65
C HIS A 178 16.97 1.36 -13.93
N PRO A 179 16.40 2.33 -14.69
CA PRO A 179 15.55 3.36 -14.12
C PRO A 179 14.42 2.72 -13.34
N SER A 180 14.35 2.96 -12.02
CA SER A 180 13.44 2.21 -11.17
C SER A 180 12.65 3.11 -10.22
N ALA A 181 11.37 2.79 -10.03
CA ALA A 181 10.51 3.39 -9.03
C ALA A 181 9.89 2.31 -8.14
N LEU A 182 10.06 2.43 -6.82
CA LEU A 182 9.49 1.51 -5.84
C LEU A 182 8.21 2.14 -5.27
N LEU A 183 7.08 1.52 -5.56
CA LEU A 183 5.76 1.99 -5.16
C LEU A 183 5.24 1.12 -4.03
N TRP A 184 5.09 1.69 -2.85
CA TRP A 184 4.75 0.94 -1.65
C TRP A 184 3.35 1.24 -1.11
N THR A 185 2.75 0.23 -0.44
CA THR A 185 1.47 0.35 0.27
C THR A 185 1.63 1.19 1.53
N HIS A 186 0.62 2.00 1.88
CA HIS A 186 0.72 2.94 3.00
C HIS A 186 -0.20 2.55 4.16
N LYS A 187 0.38 1.97 5.20
CA LYS A 187 -0.35 1.48 6.39
C LYS A 187 -0.18 2.41 7.60
N THR A 188 1.05 2.91 7.82
CA THR A 188 1.42 3.68 9.02
C THR A 188 2.42 4.78 8.67
N TYR A 189 2.64 5.72 9.58
CA TYR A 189 3.73 6.69 9.46
C TYR A 189 5.12 6.04 9.37
N LEU A 190 5.27 4.82 9.90
CA LEU A 190 6.54 4.11 9.93
C LEU A 190 6.98 3.53 8.59
N ASP A 191 6.09 3.42 7.60
CA ASP A 191 6.46 2.91 6.27
C ASP A 191 7.64 3.71 5.67
N GLY A 192 7.65 5.03 5.90
CA GLY A 192 8.74 5.91 5.49
C GLY A 192 10.10 5.62 6.16
N PHE A 193 10.14 4.82 7.22
CA PHE A 193 11.37 4.34 7.87
C PHE A 193 11.73 2.93 7.45
N VAL A 194 10.74 2.09 7.14
CA VAL A 194 10.92 0.68 6.73
C VAL A 194 11.69 0.59 5.41
N ILE A 195 11.23 1.31 4.38
CA ILE A 195 11.85 1.28 3.05
C ILE A 195 13.32 1.71 3.09
N PRO A 196 13.70 2.87 3.66
CA PRO A 196 15.11 3.25 3.78
C PRO A 196 15.95 2.26 4.59
N LYS A 197 15.39 1.68 5.68
CA LYS A 197 16.10 0.70 6.48
C LYS A 197 16.47 -0.54 5.67
N ILE A 198 15.49 -1.18 5.03
CA ILE A 198 15.74 -2.42 4.28
C ILE A 198 16.69 -2.18 3.11
N MET A 199 16.55 -1.05 2.41
CA MET A 199 17.43 -0.71 1.29
C MET A 199 18.86 -0.42 1.75
N PHE A 200 19.03 0.30 2.85
CA PHE A 200 20.35 0.60 3.41
C PHE A 200 21.07 -0.67 3.89
N GLU A 201 20.39 -1.53 4.65
CA GLU A 201 20.97 -2.76 5.20
C GLU A 201 21.37 -3.75 4.11
N ASN A 202 20.64 -3.77 2.99
CA ASN A 202 20.86 -4.68 1.87
C ASN A 202 21.60 -4.07 0.69
N ASP A 203 22.31 -2.98 0.90
CA ASP A 203 23.21 -2.35 -0.09
C ASP A 203 22.53 -1.94 -1.41
N PHE A 204 21.28 -1.47 -1.32
CA PHE A 204 20.64 -0.81 -2.45
C PHE A 204 21.15 0.62 -2.63
N PRO A 205 21.14 1.18 -3.85
CA PRO A 205 21.17 2.61 -4.02
C PRO A 205 20.03 3.25 -3.21
N MET A 206 20.36 4.24 -2.36
CA MET A 206 19.31 4.86 -1.53
C MET A 206 18.26 5.55 -2.38
N PRO A 207 16.97 5.27 -2.13
CA PRO A 207 15.90 5.84 -2.94
C PRO A 207 15.68 7.32 -2.62
N HIS A 208 15.31 8.08 -3.63
CA HIS A 208 14.77 9.41 -3.46
C HIS A 208 13.29 9.32 -3.14
N MET A 209 12.92 9.67 -1.90
CA MET A 209 11.56 9.51 -1.39
C MET A 209 10.76 10.80 -1.55
N PHE A 210 9.62 10.70 -2.24
CA PHE A 210 8.69 11.82 -2.29
C PHE A 210 7.88 11.93 -1.00
N GLY A 211 7.83 13.16 -0.47
CA GLY A 211 7.05 13.50 0.72
C GLY A 211 6.25 14.78 0.52
N GLY A 212 5.13 14.90 1.22
CA GLY A 212 4.36 16.14 1.23
C GLY A 212 5.10 17.26 1.96
N ALA A 213 4.88 18.51 1.52
CA ALA A 213 5.50 19.70 2.13
C ALA A 213 5.21 19.85 3.64
N ASN A 214 4.17 19.20 4.17
CA ASN A 214 3.87 19.15 5.60
C ASN A 214 4.93 18.43 6.46
N LEU A 215 5.78 17.60 5.87
CA LEU A 215 6.90 16.96 6.56
C LEU A 215 8.16 17.86 6.61
N ASN A 216 8.14 19.00 5.94
CA ASN A 216 9.27 19.95 5.87
C ASN A 216 9.25 20.94 7.03
N PHE A 217 9.12 20.45 8.28
CA PHE A 217 9.26 21.29 9.46
C PHE A 217 10.71 21.27 10.01
N PRO A 218 11.12 22.27 10.79
CA PRO A 218 12.49 22.38 11.30
C PRO A 218 12.98 21.08 11.98
N GLY A 219 14.19 20.67 11.64
CA GLY A 219 14.81 19.42 12.12
C GLY A 219 14.54 18.23 11.22
N LEU A 220 13.30 17.78 11.08
CA LEU A 220 12.97 16.61 10.25
C LEU A 220 13.16 16.91 8.75
N GLY A 221 12.65 18.03 8.28
CA GLY A 221 12.80 18.43 6.86
C GLY A 221 14.28 18.56 6.45
N PHE A 222 15.12 19.10 7.34
CA PHE A 222 16.56 19.18 7.13
C PHE A 222 17.19 17.78 7.00
N LEU A 223 16.83 16.84 7.87
CA LEU A 223 17.35 15.48 7.88
C LEU A 223 16.88 14.71 6.65
N LEU A 224 15.56 14.73 6.37
CA LEU A 224 14.97 14.04 5.23
C LEU A 224 15.59 14.50 3.91
N ARG A 225 15.76 15.80 3.70
CA ARG A 225 16.36 16.35 2.49
C ARG A 225 17.80 15.87 2.26
N ARG A 226 18.55 15.66 3.36
CA ARG A 226 19.92 15.11 3.32
C ARG A 226 19.96 13.59 3.26
N ALA A 227 18.83 12.95 3.44
CA ALA A 227 18.67 11.50 3.31
C ALA A 227 18.02 11.07 1.98
N GLY A 228 17.78 12.01 1.05
CA GLY A 228 17.16 11.71 -0.24
C GLY A 228 15.69 12.14 -0.35
N GLY A 229 15.12 12.81 0.66
CA GLY A 229 13.74 13.31 0.63
C GLY A 229 13.54 14.43 -0.41
N ILE A 230 12.49 14.32 -1.20
CA ILE A 230 12.02 15.29 -2.18
C ILE A 230 10.66 15.81 -1.71
N PHE A 231 10.57 17.09 -1.36
CA PHE A 231 9.32 17.68 -0.94
C PHE A 231 8.56 18.27 -2.11
N ILE A 232 7.30 17.85 -2.25
CA ILE A 232 6.41 18.36 -3.29
C ILE A 232 5.21 19.10 -2.68
N LYS A 233 4.78 20.17 -3.35
CA LYS A 233 3.57 20.90 -2.97
C LYS A 233 2.34 20.02 -3.22
N ARG A 234 1.33 20.13 -2.37
CA ARG A 234 0.09 19.36 -2.52
C ARG A 234 -0.79 19.86 -3.66
N SER A 235 -0.69 21.15 -3.98
CA SER A 235 -1.44 21.80 -5.05
C SER A 235 -0.51 22.77 -5.79
N PHE A 236 -0.35 22.57 -7.09
CA PHE A 236 0.45 23.39 -8.00
C PHE A 236 -0.16 23.35 -9.42
N ASN A 237 -1.49 23.14 -9.51
CA ASN A 237 -2.18 22.81 -10.76
C ASN A 237 -1.96 23.83 -11.88
N ASP A 238 -1.76 25.12 -11.56
CA ASP A 238 -1.62 26.20 -12.54
C ASP A 238 -0.18 26.70 -12.70
N ASN A 239 0.79 26.05 -12.03
CA ASN A 239 2.19 26.48 -12.10
C ASN A 239 3.00 25.62 -13.06
N GLU A 240 3.02 26.02 -14.35
CA GLU A 240 3.75 25.31 -15.40
C GLU A 240 5.28 25.32 -15.18
N VAL A 241 5.85 26.38 -14.58
CA VAL A 241 7.28 26.46 -14.26
C VAL A 241 7.63 25.39 -13.22
N TYR A 242 6.79 25.23 -12.19
CA TYR A 242 6.97 24.18 -11.17
C TYR A 242 6.89 22.79 -11.76
N LYS A 243 5.88 22.52 -12.61
CA LYS A 243 5.69 21.23 -13.27
C LYS A 243 6.87 20.89 -14.18
N ALA A 244 7.33 21.85 -15.00
CA ALA A 244 8.48 21.65 -15.88
C ALA A 244 9.76 21.37 -15.08
N THR A 245 9.98 22.08 -13.98
CA THR A 245 11.12 21.89 -13.09
C THR A 245 11.10 20.52 -12.42
N LEU A 246 9.92 20.08 -11.95
CA LEU A 246 9.75 18.76 -11.33
C LEU A 246 10.01 17.63 -12.34
N ARG A 247 9.41 17.70 -13.53
CA ARG A 247 9.63 16.70 -14.61
C ARG A 247 11.11 16.59 -14.99
N GLN A 248 11.78 17.72 -15.12
CA GLN A 248 13.21 17.76 -15.45
C GLN A 248 14.06 17.12 -14.37
N TYR A 249 13.76 17.36 -13.08
CA TYR A 249 14.48 16.76 -11.98
C TYR A 249 14.24 15.23 -11.89
N ILE A 250 12.98 14.80 -12.03
CA ILE A 250 12.61 13.39 -12.06
C ILE A 250 13.32 12.66 -13.21
N GLY A 251 13.24 13.22 -14.44
CA GLY A 251 13.89 12.67 -15.63
C GLY A 251 15.39 12.47 -15.42
N TYR A 252 16.08 13.47 -14.83
CA TYR A 252 17.49 13.36 -14.47
C TYR A 252 17.78 12.21 -13.50
N LEU A 253 16.96 12.05 -12.45
CA LEU A 253 17.15 10.98 -11.47
C LEU A 253 16.98 9.60 -12.11
N MET A 254 15.95 9.43 -12.92
CA MET A 254 15.65 8.17 -13.60
C MET A 254 16.73 7.83 -14.65
N GLU A 255 17.13 8.79 -15.50
CA GLU A 255 18.23 8.62 -16.47
C GLU A 255 19.55 8.18 -15.82
N LYS A 256 19.83 8.67 -14.61
CA LYS A 256 21.05 8.31 -13.85
C LYS A 256 20.85 7.09 -12.94
N HIS A 257 19.75 6.39 -13.06
CA HIS A 257 19.37 5.22 -12.25
C HIS A 257 19.45 5.52 -10.74
N PHE A 258 18.93 6.69 -10.32
CA PHE A 258 18.62 6.96 -8.93
C PHE A 258 17.20 6.48 -8.68
N PRO A 259 16.98 5.48 -7.81
CA PRO A 259 15.64 4.95 -7.60
C PRO A 259 14.75 5.99 -6.92
N LEU A 260 13.52 6.06 -7.39
CA LEU A 260 12.46 6.88 -6.78
C LEU A 260 11.58 6.00 -5.90
N THR A 261 10.97 6.58 -4.87
CA THR A 261 10.03 5.83 -4.04
C THR A 261 8.94 6.72 -3.45
N TRP A 262 7.71 6.20 -3.41
CA TRP A 262 6.58 6.86 -2.75
C TRP A 262 5.45 5.87 -2.51
N SER A 263 4.48 6.26 -1.67
CA SER A 263 3.24 5.50 -1.55
C SER A 263 2.31 5.81 -2.72
N PHE A 264 1.92 4.79 -3.49
CA PHE A 264 1.01 4.96 -4.62
C PHE A 264 -0.45 5.19 -4.19
N GLU A 265 -0.82 4.90 -2.95
CA GLU A 265 -2.14 5.19 -2.40
C GLU A 265 -2.32 6.69 -2.10
N GLY A 266 -1.24 7.44 -1.95
CA GLY A 266 -1.24 8.88 -1.67
C GLY A 266 -1.76 9.27 -0.28
N THR A 267 -2.34 8.34 0.45
CA THR A 267 -2.76 8.47 1.86
C THR A 267 -2.65 7.11 2.55
N ARG A 268 -2.59 7.09 3.89
CA ARG A 268 -2.60 5.83 4.65
C ARG A 268 -3.94 5.14 4.52
N SER A 269 -3.93 3.81 4.39
CA SER A 269 -5.14 2.99 4.38
C SER A 269 -5.82 3.03 5.75
N ARG A 270 -7.05 3.56 5.84
CA ARG A 270 -7.84 3.62 7.07
C ARG A 270 -8.67 2.38 7.33
N LEU A 271 -8.85 1.56 6.31
CA LEU A 271 -9.66 0.35 6.39
C LEU A 271 -8.83 -0.94 6.38
N GLY A 272 -7.49 -0.85 6.30
CA GLY A 272 -6.60 -2.01 6.18
C GLY A 272 -6.44 -2.53 4.77
N LYS A 273 -7.47 -2.55 3.94
CA LYS A 273 -7.40 -2.94 2.52
C LYS A 273 -6.64 -1.93 1.68
N LEU A 274 -6.14 -2.36 0.54
CA LEU A 274 -5.49 -1.48 -0.41
C LEU A 274 -6.46 -0.43 -0.96
N MET A 275 -6.01 0.84 -0.95
CA MET A 275 -6.78 1.96 -1.49
C MET A 275 -6.50 2.13 -3.00
N PRO A 276 -7.45 2.71 -3.75
CA PRO A 276 -7.21 3.03 -5.15
C PRO A 276 -5.96 3.91 -5.35
N PRO A 277 -5.11 3.59 -6.34
CA PRO A 277 -3.89 4.34 -6.59
C PRO A 277 -4.16 5.79 -6.98
N LYS A 278 -3.26 6.70 -6.57
CA LYS A 278 -3.25 8.10 -7.00
C LYS A 278 -2.30 8.27 -8.16
N TYR A 279 -2.80 8.80 -9.26
CA TYR A 279 -2.06 8.88 -10.53
C TYR A 279 -1.10 10.07 -10.61
N GLY A 280 -1.30 11.13 -9.81
CA GLY A 280 -0.59 12.41 -10.00
C GLY A 280 0.93 12.29 -10.06
N LEU A 281 1.55 11.64 -9.07
CA LEU A 281 3.00 11.51 -9.04
C LEU A 281 3.51 10.51 -10.08
N LEU A 282 2.82 9.39 -10.28
CA LEU A 282 3.16 8.43 -11.34
C LEU A 282 3.15 9.10 -12.72
N LYS A 283 2.16 9.97 -13.00
CA LYS A 283 2.11 10.77 -14.22
C LYS A 283 3.38 11.61 -14.40
N TYR A 284 3.79 12.38 -13.37
CA TYR A 284 5.01 13.20 -13.44
C TYR A 284 6.28 12.37 -13.62
N VAL A 285 6.34 11.17 -13.02
CA VAL A 285 7.49 10.26 -13.19
C VAL A 285 7.56 9.76 -14.62
N LEU A 286 6.45 9.30 -15.19
CA LEU A 286 6.42 8.81 -16.57
C LEU A 286 6.66 9.94 -17.60
N GLU A 287 6.09 11.13 -17.38
CA GLU A 287 6.38 12.33 -18.19
C GLU A 287 7.86 12.74 -18.13
N GLY A 288 8.47 12.65 -16.94
CA GLY A 288 9.91 12.91 -16.76
C GLY A 288 10.77 11.88 -17.50
N CYS A 289 10.38 10.60 -17.48
CA CYS A 289 11.03 9.54 -18.23
C CYS A 289 10.86 9.73 -19.76
N HIS A 290 9.67 10.10 -20.20
CA HIS A 290 9.39 10.39 -21.61
C HIS A 290 10.30 11.52 -22.11
N ASN A 291 10.34 12.65 -21.40
CA ASN A 291 11.14 13.80 -21.77
C ASN A 291 12.66 13.56 -21.73
N SER A 292 13.14 12.65 -20.85
CA SER A 292 14.56 12.30 -20.78
C SER A 292 14.97 11.17 -21.73
N GLY A 293 14.01 10.55 -22.44
CA GLY A 293 14.25 9.38 -23.28
C GLY A 293 14.69 8.15 -22.49
N ALA A 294 14.34 8.03 -21.23
CA ALA A 294 14.65 6.86 -20.40
C ALA A 294 13.97 5.60 -20.96
N GLN A 295 14.74 4.53 -21.07
CA GLN A 295 14.29 3.23 -21.57
C GLN A 295 14.36 2.18 -20.47
N ASP A 296 13.62 1.09 -20.67
CA ASP A 296 13.59 -0.06 -19.77
C ASP A 296 13.31 0.34 -18.30
N ILE A 297 12.16 1.01 -18.12
CA ILE A 297 11.73 1.58 -16.85
C ILE A 297 11.02 0.51 -16.02
N HIS A 298 11.46 0.31 -14.79
CA HIS A 298 10.92 -0.69 -13.87
C HIS A 298 10.10 -0.04 -12.76
N ILE A 299 8.79 -0.29 -12.76
CA ILE A 299 7.88 0.13 -11.67
C ILE A 299 7.66 -1.06 -10.77
N ILE A 300 8.18 -1.02 -9.56
CA ILE A 300 8.28 -2.14 -8.62
C ILE A 300 7.25 -1.97 -7.50
N PRO A 301 6.20 -2.81 -7.44
CA PRO A 301 5.28 -2.83 -6.32
C PRO A 301 5.98 -3.35 -5.06
N VAL A 302 5.77 -2.68 -3.92
CA VAL A 302 6.30 -3.09 -2.62
C VAL A 302 5.17 -3.09 -1.61
N THR A 303 5.01 -4.20 -0.92
CA THR A 303 4.03 -4.29 0.16
C THR A 303 4.74 -4.24 1.50
N VAL A 304 4.30 -3.32 2.36
CA VAL A 304 4.73 -3.27 3.75
C VAL A 304 3.55 -3.71 4.62
N THR A 305 3.77 -4.76 5.39
CA THR A 305 2.75 -5.35 6.27
C THR A 305 3.30 -5.47 7.68
N TYR A 306 2.43 -5.38 8.67
CA TYR A 306 2.77 -5.39 10.09
C TYR A 306 1.87 -6.39 10.80
N ASP A 307 2.35 -6.98 11.90
CA ASP A 307 1.47 -7.72 12.79
C ASP A 307 0.43 -6.77 13.37
N LEU A 308 0.86 -5.74 14.10
CA LEU A 308 0.00 -4.67 14.57
C LEU A 308 0.57 -3.30 14.20
N ILE A 309 -0.29 -2.28 14.14
CA ILE A 309 0.09 -0.88 13.95
C ILE A 309 -0.53 0.00 15.02
N ARG A 310 0.22 0.98 15.48
CA ARG A 310 -0.25 1.95 16.50
C ARG A 310 -1.38 2.84 16.01
N ASP A 311 -1.43 3.05 14.70
CA ASP A 311 -2.37 3.96 14.04
C ASP A 311 -3.80 3.38 13.92
N ALA A 312 -4.03 2.08 14.15
CA ALA A 312 -5.32 1.42 13.88
C ALA A 312 -6.50 2.01 14.67
N GLU A 313 -6.30 2.34 15.94
CA GLU A 313 -7.33 3.01 16.75
C GLU A 313 -7.61 4.43 16.29
N GLU A 314 -6.58 5.18 15.86
CA GLU A 314 -6.76 6.52 15.29
C GLU A 314 -7.60 6.43 14.02
N TYR A 315 -7.34 5.42 13.18
CA TYR A 315 -8.13 5.20 11.96
C TYR A 315 -9.58 4.86 12.25
N ALA A 316 -9.84 4.01 13.24
CA ALA A 316 -11.21 3.70 13.68
C ALA A 316 -11.94 4.97 14.14
N ARG A 317 -11.29 5.82 14.93
CA ARG A 317 -11.84 7.12 15.37
C ARG A 317 -12.06 8.09 14.21
N GLU A 318 -11.12 8.20 13.25
CA GLU A 318 -11.29 9.01 12.04
C GLU A 318 -12.50 8.53 11.22
N GLN A 319 -12.70 7.20 11.08
CA GLN A 319 -13.85 6.63 10.39
C GLN A 319 -15.15 6.94 11.12
N ALA A 320 -15.16 6.87 12.44
CA ALA A 320 -16.31 7.22 13.29
C ALA A 320 -16.65 8.72 13.33
N GLY A 321 -15.85 9.57 12.66
CA GLY A 321 -16.16 10.99 12.50
C GLY A 321 -15.18 11.96 13.14
N SER A 322 -14.21 11.50 13.94
CA SER A 322 -13.23 12.36 14.57
C SER A 322 -12.35 13.09 13.52
N PRO A 323 -11.96 14.36 13.77
CA PRO A 323 -11.05 15.07 12.89
C PRO A 323 -9.64 14.48 12.97
N LYS A 324 -8.92 14.51 11.84
CA LYS A 324 -7.50 14.14 11.80
C LYS A 324 -6.66 15.12 12.64
N ALA A 325 -5.79 14.60 13.50
CA ALA A 325 -4.85 15.42 14.23
C ALA A 325 -3.80 16.09 13.29
N PRO A 326 -3.44 17.36 13.50
CA PRO A 326 -2.43 18.04 12.70
C PRO A 326 -1.03 17.48 13.00
N GLU A 327 -0.27 17.21 11.93
CA GLU A 327 1.11 16.72 12.02
C GLU A 327 2.05 17.86 12.41
N SER A 328 2.60 17.80 13.62
CA SER A 328 3.53 18.80 14.19
C SER A 328 4.73 18.10 14.85
N LEU A 329 5.74 18.87 15.25
CA LEU A 329 6.89 18.31 15.98
C LEU A 329 6.46 17.68 17.32
N SER A 330 5.54 18.31 18.06
CA SER A 330 4.98 17.77 19.30
C SER A 330 4.21 16.49 19.06
N TRP A 331 3.43 16.44 17.98
CA TRP A 331 2.76 15.23 17.53
C TRP A 331 3.77 14.10 17.24
N LEU A 332 4.86 14.39 16.49
CA LEU A 332 5.89 13.39 16.18
C LEU A 332 6.56 12.83 17.45
N ILE A 333 6.89 13.70 18.41
CA ILE A 333 7.46 13.27 19.70
C ILE A 333 6.47 12.38 20.47
N GLY A 334 5.20 12.76 20.50
CA GLY A 334 4.12 11.97 21.09
C GLY A 334 3.98 10.60 20.41
N TYR A 335 4.00 10.57 19.07
CA TYR A 335 3.93 9.35 18.28
C TYR A 335 5.13 8.42 18.57
N ILE A 336 6.36 8.94 18.56
CA ILE A 336 7.55 8.14 18.91
C ILE A 336 7.47 7.56 20.33
N ARG A 337 6.94 8.33 21.28
CA ARG A 337 6.74 7.81 22.67
C ARG A 337 5.69 6.71 22.72
N SER A 338 4.64 6.79 21.91
CA SER A 338 3.60 5.75 21.85
C SER A 338 4.09 4.42 21.25
N LEU A 339 5.26 4.40 20.59
CA LEU A 339 5.89 3.20 20.06
C LEU A 339 6.60 2.33 21.13
N ALA A 340 6.50 2.67 22.41
CA ALA A 340 7.19 1.94 23.49
C ALA A 340 6.61 0.54 23.76
N GLN A 341 5.45 0.18 23.18
CA GLN A 341 4.84 -1.13 23.31
C GLN A 341 5.18 -2.02 22.11
N PRO A 342 5.44 -3.33 22.32
CA PRO A 342 5.71 -4.27 21.26
C PRO A 342 4.52 -4.42 20.31
N MET A 343 4.76 -4.30 18.99
CA MET A 343 3.76 -4.42 17.92
C MET A 343 4.01 -5.62 17.00
N GLY A 344 4.97 -6.51 17.36
CA GLY A 344 5.29 -7.70 16.58
C GLY A 344 6.31 -7.47 15.49
N LYS A 345 6.04 -7.95 14.28
CA LYS A 345 6.97 -8.03 13.15
C LYS A 345 6.57 -7.11 12.01
N ILE A 346 7.56 -6.81 11.17
CA ILE A 346 7.39 -6.10 9.89
C ILE A 346 7.75 -7.05 8.75
N TYR A 347 6.91 -7.08 7.72
CA TYR A 347 7.10 -7.86 6.51
C TYR A 347 7.22 -6.92 5.33
N VAL A 348 8.17 -7.19 4.42
CA VAL A 348 8.33 -6.45 3.16
C VAL A 348 8.42 -7.45 2.03
N ASP A 349 7.45 -7.40 1.14
CA ASP A 349 7.38 -8.27 -0.02
C ASP A 349 7.38 -7.44 -1.31
N PHE A 350 8.04 -7.95 -2.33
CA PHE A 350 8.20 -7.29 -3.62
C PHE A 350 7.37 -8.02 -4.68
N GLY A 351 6.49 -7.29 -5.34
CA GLY A 351 5.74 -7.78 -6.48
C GLY A 351 6.59 -7.88 -7.75
N ASP A 352 6.00 -8.47 -8.78
CA ASP A 352 6.64 -8.48 -10.08
C ASP A 352 6.62 -7.07 -10.69
N PRO A 353 7.75 -6.58 -11.22
CA PRO A 353 7.83 -5.24 -11.75
C PRO A 353 7.00 -5.08 -13.02
N VAL A 354 6.32 -3.95 -13.14
CA VAL A 354 5.78 -3.50 -14.42
C VAL A 354 6.93 -2.90 -15.21
N ILE A 355 7.35 -3.59 -16.27
CA ILE A 355 8.49 -3.19 -17.11
C ILE A 355 7.96 -2.44 -18.33
N LEU A 356 8.45 -1.22 -18.50
CA LEU A 356 8.08 -0.36 -19.64
C LEU A 356 9.32 -0.17 -20.51
N PRO A 357 9.34 -0.71 -21.76
CA PRO A 357 10.44 -0.47 -22.70
C PRO A 357 10.68 1.03 -22.93
N GLN A 358 9.61 1.79 -22.99
CA GLN A 358 9.59 3.26 -23.06
C GLN A 358 8.46 3.81 -22.20
N ALA A 359 8.59 5.04 -21.71
CA ALA A 359 7.49 5.72 -21.06
C ALA A 359 6.34 5.94 -22.04
N PRO A 360 5.08 5.72 -21.64
CA PRO A 360 3.93 5.97 -22.51
C PRO A 360 3.83 7.46 -22.87
N ASP A 361 3.08 7.74 -23.93
CA ASP A 361 2.71 9.11 -24.30
C ASP A 361 2.02 9.80 -23.10
N PRO A 362 2.44 11.02 -22.71
CA PRO A 362 1.81 11.77 -21.62
C PRO A 362 0.30 12.00 -21.77
N GLU A 363 -0.21 11.98 -22.99
CA GLU A 363 -1.64 12.15 -23.29
C GLU A 363 -2.43 10.82 -23.20
N ASP A 364 -1.75 9.69 -23.11
CA ASP A 364 -2.40 8.37 -22.92
C ASP A 364 -2.77 8.12 -21.46
N SER A 365 -3.92 8.65 -21.06
CA SER A 365 -4.47 8.46 -19.70
C SER A 365 -4.84 7.00 -19.41
N LEU A 366 -5.13 6.19 -20.43
CA LEU A 366 -5.47 4.79 -20.29
C LEU A 366 -4.23 3.95 -19.94
N ALA A 367 -3.09 4.22 -20.59
CA ALA A 367 -1.83 3.57 -20.24
C ALA A 367 -1.44 3.83 -18.78
N LEU A 368 -1.55 5.08 -18.33
CA LEU A 368 -1.31 5.45 -16.93
C LEU A 368 -2.19 4.65 -15.95
N SER A 369 -3.49 4.55 -16.26
CA SER A 369 -4.45 3.82 -15.42
C SER A 369 -4.14 2.33 -15.38
N LYS A 370 -3.76 1.72 -16.52
CA LYS A 370 -3.35 0.31 -16.60
C LYS A 370 -2.12 0.02 -15.77
N ILE A 371 -1.07 0.85 -15.87
CA ILE A 371 0.15 0.70 -15.08
C ILE A 371 -0.16 0.77 -13.58
N ALA A 372 -0.92 1.78 -13.16
CA ALA A 372 -1.28 1.94 -11.75
C ALA A 372 -2.13 0.77 -11.23
N PHE A 373 -3.04 0.24 -12.06
CA PHE A 373 -3.84 -0.93 -11.73
C PHE A 373 -2.96 -2.19 -11.57
N GLN A 374 -2.03 -2.44 -12.49
CA GLN A 374 -1.09 -3.57 -12.40
C GLN A 374 -0.26 -3.50 -11.14
N VAL A 375 0.26 -2.32 -10.77
CA VAL A 375 0.99 -2.10 -9.51
C VAL A 375 0.13 -2.47 -8.29
N ALA A 376 -1.14 -2.05 -8.29
CA ALA A 376 -2.05 -2.33 -7.18
C ALA A 376 -2.40 -3.82 -7.05
N VAL A 377 -2.67 -4.49 -8.18
CA VAL A 377 -2.95 -5.94 -8.22
C VAL A 377 -1.73 -6.73 -7.74
N GLU A 378 -0.53 -6.39 -8.19
CA GLU A 378 0.70 -7.04 -7.76
C GLU A 378 0.99 -6.81 -6.27
N ALA A 379 0.76 -5.61 -5.75
CA ALA A 379 0.90 -5.34 -4.32
C ALA A 379 -0.07 -6.21 -3.49
N ASN A 380 -1.32 -6.39 -3.93
CA ASN A 380 -2.26 -7.31 -3.28
C ASN A 380 -1.75 -8.75 -3.34
N ARG A 381 -1.31 -9.22 -4.51
CA ARG A 381 -0.85 -10.61 -4.73
C ARG A 381 0.28 -11.03 -3.79
N VAL A 382 1.18 -10.12 -3.44
CA VAL A 382 2.33 -10.42 -2.57
C VAL A 382 2.12 -10.03 -1.10
N THR A 383 0.93 -9.54 -0.73
CA THR A 383 0.63 -9.21 0.66
C THR A 383 0.62 -10.47 1.51
N PRO A 384 1.44 -10.60 2.57
CA PRO A 384 1.46 -11.81 3.37
C PRO A 384 0.22 -11.92 4.26
N ILE A 385 -0.29 -13.14 4.40
CA ILE A 385 -1.29 -13.48 5.41
C ILE A 385 -0.58 -13.54 6.76
N THR A 386 -0.92 -12.61 7.68
CA THR A 386 -0.34 -12.55 9.02
C THR A 386 -1.25 -13.18 10.06
N PHE A 387 -0.68 -13.59 11.19
CA PHE A 387 -1.45 -14.20 12.27
C PHE A 387 -2.55 -13.28 12.81
N PRO A 388 -2.32 -11.98 13.09
CA PRO A 388 -3.39 -11.07 13.54
C PRO A 388 -4.54 -10.91 12.53
N ALA A 389 -4.25 -10.97 11.23
CA ALA A 389 -5.27 -10.89 10.20
C ALA A 389 -6.18 -12.13 10.20
N VAL A 390 -5.59 -13.33 10.34
CA VAL A 390 -6.32 -14.60 10.40
C VAL A 390 -7.12 -14.71 11.70
N ALA A 391 -6.52 -14.35 12.84
CA ALA A 391 -7.20 -14.32 14.13
C ALA A 391 -8.41 -13.37 14.12
N SER A 392 -8.22 -12.15 13.58
CA SER A 392 -9.31 -11.19 13.40
C SER A 392 -10.42 -11.73 12.49
N MET A 393 -10.07 -12.40 11.40
CA MET A 393 -11.05 -13.00 10.50
C MET A 393 -11.87 -14.09 11.18
N SER A 394 -11.21 -14.95 11.96
CA SER A 394 -11.85 -16.03 12.72
C SER A 394 -12.81 -15.50 13.79
N LEU A 395 -12.37 -14.52 14.59
CA LEU A 395 -13.15 -13.99 15.69
C LEU A 395 -14.30 -13.08 15.20
N LEU A 396 -14.07 -12.26 14.17
CA LEU A 396 -15.14 -11.46 13.55
C LEU A 396 -16.19 -12.34 12.88
N GLY A 397 -15.82 -13.50 12.37
CA GLY A 397 -16.75 -14.46 11.77
C GLY A 397 -17.87 -14.94 12.71
N VAL A 398 -17.66 -14.84 14.02
CA VAL A 398 -18.63 -15.23 15.05
C VAL A 398 -19.06 -14.10 15.98
N TYR A 399 -18.48 -12.89 15.80
CA TYR A 399 -18.77 -11.73 16.65
C TYR A 399 -20.28 -11.46 16.78
N PRO A 400 -20.86 -11.17 17.97
CA PRO A 400 -20.17 -10.91 19.24
C PRO A 400 -19.85 -12.17 20.10
N ARG A 401 -20.03 -13.39 19.55
CA ARG A 401 -19.70 -14.63 20.26
C ARG A 401 -18.18 -14.77 20.39
N ALA A 402 -17.73 -15.40 21.48
CA ALA A 402 -16.33 -15.83 21.67
C ALA A 402 -16.12 -17.26 21.14
N LEU A 403 -14.90 -17.63 20.85
CA LEU A 403 -14.45 -18.96 20.45
C LEU A 403 -13.59 -19.59 21.55
N THR A 404 -13.71 -20.88 21.74
CA THR A 404 -12.74 -21.66 22.51
C THR A 404 -11.41 -21.74 21.77
N GLU A 405 -10.32 -22.00 22.49
CA GLU A 405 -8.99 -22.20 21.91
C GLU A 405 -9.02 -23.26 20.79
N ARG A 406 -9.70 -24.40 21.03
CA ARG A 406 -9.86 -25.47 20.04
C ARG A 406 -10.59 -24.98 18.77
N GLU A 407 -11.65 -24.19 18.90
CA GLU A 407 -12.38 -23.63 17.76
C GLU A 407 -11.50 -22.67 16.95
N ILE A 408 -10.72 -21.80 17.62
CA ILE A 408 -9.79 -20.88 16.93
C ILE A 408 -8.72 -21.67 16.16
N ILE A 409 -8.08 -22.64 16.79
CA ILE A 409 -7.06 -23.49 16.15
C ILE A 409 -7.65 -24.19 14.91
N THR A 410 -8.85 -24.72 15.03
CA THR A 410 -9.53 -25.39 13.91
C THR A 410 -9.77 -24.42 12.75
N GLN A 411 -10.28 -23.21 13.03
CA GLN A 411 -10.53 -22.19 11.99
C GLN A 411 -9.24 -21.72 11.34
N ILE A 412 -8.17 -21.50 12.12
CA ILE A 412 -6.87 -21.11 11.58
C ILE A 412 -6.33 -22.21 10.65
N LYS A 413 -6.44 -23.49 11.04
CA LYS A 413 -6.05 -24.62 10.18
C LYS A 413 -6.80 -24.63 8.85
N GLU A 414 -8.11 -24.44 8.88
CA GLU A 414 -8.93 -24.37 7.67
C GLU A 414 -8.54 -23.17 6.78
N LEU A 415 -8.26 -22.00 7.38
CA LEU A 415 -7.79 -20.83 6.64
C LEU A 415 -6.39 -21.02 6.06
N MET A 416 -5.50 -21.74 6.75
CA MET A 416 -4.18 -22.10 6.23
C MET A 416 -4.27 -23.11 5.08
N GLN A 417 -5.13 -24.12 5.16
CA GLN A 417 -5.40 -25.02 4.05
C GLN A 417 -5.97 -24.28 2.83
N PHE A 418 -6.85 -23.29 3.06
CA PHE A 418 -7.31 -22.39 2.00
C PHE A 418 -6.16 -21.65 1.33
N ALA A 419 -5.24 -21.10 2.12
CA ALA A 419 -4.09 -20.34 1.63
C ALA A 419 -3.11 -21.24 0.86
N GLU A 420 -2.82 -22.43 1.38
CA GLU A 420 -1.93 -23.43 0.78
C GLU A 420 -2.46 -23.91 -0.58
N ALA A 421 -3.73 -24.27 -0.67
CA ALA A 421 -4.37 -24.72 -1.91
C ALA A 421 -4.31 -23.67 -3.04
N ARG A 422 -4.05 -22.40 -2.71
CA ARG A 422 -3.94 -21.26 -3.65
C ARG A 422 -2.53 -20.71 -3.76
N ASN A 423 -1.57 -21.34 -3.10
CA ASN A 423 -0.18 -20.88 -3.04
C ASN A 423 -0.04 -19.40 -2.62
N LEU A 424 -0.85 -18.99 -1.62
CA LEU A 424 -0.83 -17.63 -1.11
C LEU A 424 0.40 -17.39 -0.23
N ARG A 425 0.86 -16.15 -0.22
CA ARG A 425 1.95 -15.72 0.65
C ARG A 425 1.49 -15.72 2.11
N VAL A 426 2.19 -16.45 2.97
CA VAL A 426 1.92 -16.57 4.41
C VAL A 426 3.12 -16.07 5.20
N SER A 427 2.91 -15.50 6.37
CA SER A 427 4.00 -15.08 7.24
C SER A 427 4.71 -16.29 7.87
N PRO A 428 6.01 -16.17 8.23
CA PRO A 428 6.77 -17.27 8.85
C PRO A 428 6.22 -17.77 10.19
N ASP A 429 5.24 -17.08 10.77
CA ASP A 429 4.61 -17.50 12.04
C ASP A 429 3.87 -18.84 11.91
N PHE A 430 3.51 -19.22 10.68
CA PHE A 430 2.82 -20.48 10.39
C PHE A 430 3.77 -21.61 9.98
N ASP A 431 5.09 -21.38 9.94
CA ASP A 431 6.09 -22.40 9.59
C ASP A 431 6.29 -23.46 10.71
N HIS A 432 5.82 -23.17 11.94
CA HIS A 432 5.92 -24.03 13.11
C HIS A 432 4.53 -24.40 13.65
N ASP A 433 4.48 -25.27 14.64
CA ASP A 433 3.22 -25.62 15.30
C ASP A 433 2.65 -24.40 16.06
N TYR A 434 1.91 -23.57 15.34
CA TYR A 434 1.27 -22.38 15.86
C TYR A 434 0.23 -22.68 16.95
N ALA A 435 -0.29 -23.90 17.02
CA ALA A 435 -1.20 -24.32 18.07
C ALA A 435 -0.51 -24.29 19.45
N VAL A 436 0.79 -24.62 19.50
CA VAL A 436 1.59 -24.56 20.74
C VAL A 436 1.92 -23.11 21.13
N ASN A 437 1.98 -22.22 20.16
CA ASN A 437 2.34 -20.81 20.37
C ASN A 437 1.13 -19.86 20.41
N MET A 438 -0.10 -20.38 20.42
CA MET A 438 -1.33 -19.60 20.32
C MET A 438 -1.40 -18.45 21.32
N ASP A 439 -1.12 -18.74 22.61
CA ASP A 439 -1.15 -17.72 23.68
C ASP A 439 -0.16 -16.58 23.41
N LYS A 440 1.03 -16.91 22.92
CA LYS A 440 2.04 -15.90 22.57
C LYS A 440 1.60 -15.08 21.34
N LEU A 441 1.02 -15.73 20.33
CA LEU A 441 0.61 -15.06 19.09
C LEU A 441 -0.63 -14.18 19.30
N LEU A 442 -1.57 -14.60 20.15
CA LEU A 442 -2.71 -13.78 20.56
C LEU A 442 -2.33 -12.73 21.61
N GLY A 443 -1.25 -12.97 22.39
CA GLY A 443 -0.84 -12.12 23.50
C GLY A 443 -0.69 -10.66 23.12
N ILE A 444 -0.04 -10.35 21.99
CA ILE A 444 0.12 -8.97 21.52
C ILE A 444 -1.25 -8.31 21.25
N MET A 445 -2.22 -9.05 20.70
CA MET A 445 -3.56 -8.51 20.46
C MET A 445 -4.38 -8.36 21.74
N ILE A 446 -4.10 -9.18 22.74
CA ILE A 446 -4.71 -9.10 24.09
C ILE A 446 -4.11 -7.91 24.84
N ASP A 447 -2.78 -7.75 24.82
CA ASP A 447 -2.06 -6.64 25.48
C ASP A 447 -2.48 -5.27 24.88
N GLU A 448 -2.77 -5.22 23.58
CA GLU A 448 -3.32 -4.04 22.91
C GLU A 448 -4.85 -3.89 23.07
N GLY A 449 -5.51 -4.81 23.78
CA GLY A 449 -6.93 -4.73 24.09
C GLY A 449 -7.86 -4.98 22.91
N ILE A 450 -7.37 -5.53 21.79
CA ILE A 450 -8.17 -5.86 20.59
C ILE A 450 -8.99 -7.12 20.83
N ILE A 451 -8.40 -8.08 21.53
CA ILE A 451 -9.00 -9.37 21.88
C ILE A 451 -9.10 -9.47 23.40
N THR A 452 -10.19 -10.06 23.88
CA THR A 452 -10.35 -10.46 25.29
C THR A 452 -10.16 -11.95 25.43
N ARG A 453 -9.51 -12.37 26.52
CA ARG A 453 -9.40 -13.74 26.98
C ARG A 453 -10.18 -13.88 28.28
N PHE A 454 -10.98 -14.94 28.38
CA PHE A 454 -11.76 -15.26 29.59
C PHE A 454 -11.49 -16.69 30.03
N ASP A 455 -10.93 -16.85 31.23
CA ASP A 455 -10.53 -18.11 31.86
C ASP A 455 -11.48 -18.56 32.98
N GLY A 456 -12.54 -17.79 33.26
CA GLY A 456 -13.46 -18.06 34.39
C GLY A 456 -14.48 -19.15 34.17
N GLY A 457 -14.47 -19.84 33.03
CA GLY A 457 -15.37 -20.92 32.64
C GLY A 457 -14.66 -22.28 32.57
N PRO A 458 -15.37 -23.33 32.14
CA PRO A 458 -14.79 -24.67 31.98
C PRO A 458 -13.73 -24.74 30.85
N GLN A 459 -13.72 -23.78 29.96
CA GLN A 459 -12.75 -23.64 28.87
C GLN A 459 -12.38 -22.17 28.70
N THR A 460 -11.12 -21.93 28.34
CA THR A 460 -10.67 -20.59 27.92
C THR A 460 -11.35 -20.21 26.62
N VAL A 461 -11.87 -18.98 26.54
CA VAL A 461 -12.48 -18.42 25.35
C VAL A 461 -11.86 -17.08 25.00
N TYR A 462 -11.85 -16.78 23.70
CA TYR A 462 -11.33 -15.55 23.13
C TYR A 462 -12.42 -14.86 22.30
N GLY A 463 -12.52 -13.55 22.41
CA GLY A 463 -13.48 -12.74 21.66
C GLY A 463 -12.88 -11.39 21.26
N ILE A 464 -13.53 -10.71 20.33
CA ILE A 464 -13.20 -9.31 20.05
C ILE A 464 -13.65 -8.46 21.25
N ALA A 465 -12.78 -7.59 21.74
CA ALA A 465 -13.11 -6.69 22.84
C ALA A 465 -14.20 -5.70 22.45
N GLU A 466 -14.98 -5.25 23.43
CA GLU A 466 -16.06 -4.28 23.19
C GLU A 466 -15.52 -2.99 22.58
N GLY A 467 -16.14 -2.50 21.49
CA GLY A 467 -15.72 -1.32 20.75
C GLY A 467 -14.47 -1.51 19.89
N GLN A 468 -13.94 -2.72 19.74
CA GLN A 468 -12.74 -3.01 18.96
C GLN A 468 -13.02 -3.71 17.61
N ALA A 469 -14.27 -3.87 17.23
CA ALA A 469 -14.61 -4.52 15.96
C ALA A 469 -14.07 -3.75 14.75
N SER A 470 -13.99 -2.41 14.81
CA SER A 470 -13.39 -1.58 13.76
C SER A 470 -11.89 -1.83 13.63
N VAL A 471 -11.17 -1.96 14.74
CA VAL A 471 -9.72 -2.25 14.75
C VAL A 471 -9.46 -3.67 14.26
N ALA A 472 -10.21 -4.67 14.75
CA ALA A 472 -10.11 -6.04 14.26
C ALA A 472 -10.43 -6.14 12.75
N SER A 473 -11.44 -5.38 12.27
CA SER A 473 -11.78 -5.30 10.86
C SER A 473 -10.66 -4.71 10.01
N TYR A 474 -9.87 -3.77 10.55
CA TYR A 474 -8.67 -3.27 9.88
C TYR A 474 -7.72 -4.42 9.53
N TYR A 475 -7.36 -5.27 10.49
CA TYR A 475 -6.44 -6.39 10.26
C TYR A 475 -7.03 -7.44 9.31
N ARG A 476 -8.28 -7.85 9.50
CA ARG A 476 -8.97 -8.74 8.56
C ARG A 476 -8.93 -8.20 7.13
N ASN A 477 -9.15 -6.92 6.94
CA ASN A 477 -9.22 -6.29 5.63
C ASN A 477 -7.87 -6.28 4.90
N THR A 478 -6.73 -6.44 5.60
CA THR A 478 -5.42 -6.56 4.93
C THR A 478 -5.34 -7.77 4.01
N ILE A 479 -6.11 -8.83 4.31
CA ILE A 479 -6.17 -10.08 3.55
C ILE A 479 -7.50 -10.32 2.83
N ALA A 480 -8.47 -9.41 2.95
CA ALA A 480 -9.83 -9.59 2.42
C ALA A 480 -9.87 -9.91 0.91
N HIS A 481 -8.93 -9.36 0.14
CA HIS A 481 -8.85 -9.58 -1.31
C HIS A 481 -8.61 -11.05 -1.69
N TYR A 482 -7.98 -11.86 -0.85
CA TYR A 482 -7.80 -13.29 -1.09
C TYR A 482 -9.09 -14.10 -0.94
N PHE A 483 -10.02 -13.62 -0.14
CA PHE A 483 -11.28 -14.30 0.16
C PHE A 483 -12.46 -13.79 -0.67
N LEU A 484 -12.22 -12.79 -1.53
CA LEU A 484 -13.27 -12.08 -2.26
C LEU A 484 -14.05 -12.99 -3.20
N ASN A 485 -13.37 -13.78 -4.04
CA ASN A 485 -14.03 -14.69 -5.00
C ASN A 485 -14.90 -15.72 -4.27
N ARG A 486 -14.37 -16.28 -3.18
CA ARG A 486 -15.14 -17.21 -2.34
C ARG A 486 -16.33 -16.53 -1.65
N ALA A 487 -16.18 -15.30 -1.16
CA ALA A 487 -17.27 -14.53 -0.57
C ALA A 487 -18.42 -14.29 -1.56
N ILE A 488 -18.07 -13.97 -2.81
CA ILE A 488 -19.04 -13.80 -3.89
C ILE A 488 -19.75 -15.12 -4.18
N ILE A 489 -19.02 -16.25 -4.25
CA ILE A 489 -19.61 -17.59 -4.44
C ILE A 489 -20.55 -17.95 -3.29
N GLU A 490 -20.15 -17.72 -2.04
CA GLU A 490 -21.00 -18.01 -0.86
C GLU A 490 -22.36 -17.28 -0.96
N VAL A 491 -22.35 -16.00 -1.34
CA VAL A 491 -23.57 -15.19 -1.48
C VAL A 491 -24.38 -15.59 -2.71
N ALA A 492 -23.73 -15.83 -3.85
CA ALA A 492 -24.40 -16.22 -5.09
C ALA A 492 -25.08 -17.60 -4.98
N LEU A 493 -24.46 -18.56 -4.27
CA LEU A 493 -25.10 -19.85 -3.98
C LEU A 493 -26.36 -19.71 -3.12
N LEU A 494 -26.38 -18.75 -2.19
CA LEU A 494 -27.59 -18.45 -1.41
C LEU A 494 -28.66 -17.77 -2.26
N ALA A 495 -28.30 -16.92 -3.24
CA ALA A 495 -29.26 -16.38 -4.18
C ALA A 495 -29.97 -17.49 -4.98
N VAL A 496 -29.22 -18.49 -5.46
CA VAL A 496 -29.80 -19.67 -6.11
C VAL A 496 -30.64 -20.50 -5.13
N ALA A 497 -30.17 -20.64 -3.86
CA ALA A 497 -30.91 -21.37 -2.84
C ALA A 497 -32.25 -20.73 -2.41
N GLU A 498 -32.47 -19.48 -2.72
CA GLU A 498 -33.71 -18.71 -2.52
C GLU A 498 -34.62 -18.71 -3.76
N ALA A 499 -34.17 -19.21 -4.92
CA ALA A 499 -34.95 -19.26 -6.14
C ALA A 499 -36.14 -20.21 -6.01
N ASP A 500 -37.13 -20.01 -6.86
CA ASP A 500 -38.28 -20.90 -6.94
C ASP A 500 -37.83 -22.29 -7.44
N GLU A 501 -38.40 -23.37 -6.84
CA GLU A 501 -38.06 -24.75 -7.23
C GLU A 501 -38.42 -25.07 -8.70
N SER A 502 -39.33 -24.30 -9.29
CA SER A 502 -39.72 -24.42 -10.71
C SER A 502 -38.73 -23.76 -11.67
N CYS A 503 -37.72 -23.01 -11.15
CA CYS A 503 -36.74 -22.34 -11.99
C CYS A 503 -35.82 -23.36 -12.67
N THR A 504 -35.71 -23.26 -14.00
CA THR A 504 -34.91 -24.19 -14.82
C THR A 504 -33.52 -23.69 -15.14
N ASP A 505 -33.28 -22.39 -15.00
CA ASP A 505 -31.95 -21.78 -15.29
C ASP A 505 -31.31 -21.23 -14.03
N LEU A 506 -30.90 -22.12 -13.16
CA LEU A 506 -30.22 -21.81 -11.89
C LEU A 506 -28.81 -21.26 -12.12
N ALA A 507 -28.15 -21.66 -13.21
CA ALA A 507 -26.84 -21.15 -13.57
C ALA A 507 -26.89 -19.66 -13.92
N SER A 508 -27.91 -19.20 -14.63
CA SER A 508 -28.07 -17.76 -14.91
C SER A 508 -28.22 -16.97 -13.63
N ILE A 509 -29.07 -17.40 -12.69
CA ILE A 509 -29.22 -16.73 -11.38
C ILE A 509 -27.87 -16.61 -10.65
N PHE A 510 -27.05 -17.67 -10.66
CA PHE A 510 -25.75 -17.67 -10.05
C PHE A 510 -24.82 -16.63 -10.69
N TRP A 511 -24.71 -16.63 -12.02
CA TRP A 511 -23.80 -15.73 -12.71
C TRP A 511 -24.27 -14.28 -12.69
N ASP A 512 -25.56 -14.02 -12.75
CA ASP A 512 -26.14 -12.68 -12.63
C ASP A 512 -25.83 -12.09 -11.25
N GLU A 513 -25.93 -12.89 -10.17
CA GLU A 513 -25.54 -12.45 -8.83
C GLU A 513 -24.02 -12.23 -8.71
N VAL A 514 -23.19 -13.09 -9.31
CA VAL A 514 -21.72 -12.91 -9.36
C VAL A 514 -21.35 -11.60 -10.05
N ASP A 515 -21.96 -11.30 -11.18
CA ASP A 515 -21.70 -10.08 -11.95
C ASP A 515 -22.23 -8.83 -11.21
N GLU A 516 -23.41 -8.93 -10.55
CA GLU A 516 -23.96 -7.84 -9.72
C GLU A 516 -23.05 -7.54 -8.51
N LEU A 517 -22.57 -8.56 -7.80
CA LEU A 517 -21.66 -8.38 -6.67
C LEU A 517 -20.32 -7.78 -7.10
N ARG A 518 -19.79 -8.19 -8.24
CA ARG A 518 -18.59 -7.58 -8.84
C ARG A 518 -18.81 -6.10 -9.14
N ASP A 519 -19.93 -5.73 -9.76
CA ASP A 519 -20.28 -4.33 -10.04
C ASP A 519 -20.51 -3.53 -8.76
N LEU A 520 -21.17 -4.11 -7.77
CA LEU A 520 -21.48 -3.47 -6.49
C LEU A 520 -20.20 -3.07 -5.75
N PHE A 521 -19.19 -3.93 -5.73
CA PHE A 521 -17.95 -3.71 -4.99
C PHE A 521 -16.78 -3.23 -5.85
N LYS A 522 -17.00 -2.79 -7.09
CA LYS A 522 -15.96 -2.32 -8.04
C LYS A 522 -15.13 -1.13 -7.55
N PHE A 523 -15.63 -0.36 -6.59
CA PHE A 523 -14.91 0.74 -5.98
C PHE A 523 -14.20 0.36 -4.66
N GLU A 524 -14.44 -0.86 -4.18
CA GLU A 524 -13.81 -1.37 -2.95
C GLU A 524 -12.64 -2.30 -3.25
N PHE A 525 -12.72 -3.10 -4.31
CA PHE A 525 -11.75 -4.11 -4.65
C PHE A 525 -11.27 -3.98 -6.09
N PHE A 526 -10.13 -4.60 -6.38
CA PHE A 526 -9.57 -4.68 -7.72
C PHE A 526 -10.03 -5.98 -8.38
N TYR A 527 -10.71 -5.85 -9.49
CA TYR A 527 -11.18 -6.99 -10.27
C TYR A 527 -10.46 -7.06 -11.61
N PRO A 528 -10.11 -8.25 -12.10
CA PRO A 528 -9.60 -8.41 -13.47
C PRO A 528 -10.70 -8.16 -14.50
N ALA A 529 -10.36 -8.26 -15.79
CA ALA A 529 -11.34 -8.22 -16.85
C ALA A 529 -12.41 -9.30 -16.67
N SER A 530 -13.62 -9.07 -17.16
CA SER A 530 -14.79 -9.90 -16.85
C SER A 530 -14.60 -11.38 -17.20
N ASP A 531 -13.95 -11.67 -18.34
CA ASP A 531 -13.66 -13.05 -18.78
C ASP A 531 -12.63 -13.73 -17.87
N VAL A 532 -11.63 -12.99 -17.37
CA VAL A 532 -10.62 -13.49 -16.42
C VAL A 532 -11.28 -13.73 -15.07
N PHE A 533 -12.07 -12.78 -14.60
CA PHE A 533 -12.79 -12.91 -13.33
C PHE A 533 -13.69 -14.14 -13.30
N ARG A 534 -14.44 -14.38 -14.41
CA ARG A 534 -15.31 -15.56 -14.51
C ARG A 534 -14.51 -16.86 -14.41
N ARG A 535 -13.36 -16.97 -15.09
CA ARG A 535 -12.46 -18.13 -14.95
C ARG A 535 -11.91 -18.30 -13.53
N GLU A 536 -11.63 -17.20 -12.83
CA GLU A 536 -11.19 -17.27 -11.42
C GLU A 536 -12.31 -17.79 -10.50
N ILE A 537 -13.56 -17.40 -10.74
CA ILE A 537 -14.73 -17.94 -10.00
C ILE A 537 -14.90 -19.42 -10.30
N GLU A 538 -14.79 -19.85 -11.56
CA GLU A 538 -14.86 -21.27 -11.95
C GLU A 538 -13.75 -22.09 -11.28
N ALA A 539 -12.51 -21.61 -11.32
CA ALA A 539 -11.38 -22.25 -10.64
C ALA A 539 -11.57 -22.36 -9.12
N GLU A 540 -12.18 -21.35 -8.49
CA GLU A 540 -12.51 -21.37 -7.09
C GLU A 540 -13.64 -22.40 -6.78
N LEU A 541 -14.62 -22.53 -7.66
CA LEU A 541 -15.68 -23.55 -7.56
C LEU A 541 -15.11 -24.97 -7.73
N ASP A 542 -14.16 -25.18 -8.63
CA ASP A 542 -13.47 -26.48 -8.83
C ASP A 542 -12.73 -26.92 -7.56
N LEU A 543 -12.14 -25.96 -6.82
CA LEU A 543 -11.50 -26.24 -5.51
C LEU A 543 -12.52 -26.58 -4.41
N ILE A 544 -13.75 -26.10 -4.51
CA ILE A 544 -14.84 -26.43 -3.57
C ILE A 544 -15.43 -27.82 -3.90
N ALA A 545 -15.75 -28.05 -5.17
CA ALA A 545 -16.38 -29.28 -5.63
C ALA A 545 -16.18 -29.45 -7.14
N PRO A 546 -15.43 -30.46 -7.61
CA PRO A 546 -15.24 -30.70 -9.04
C PRO A 546 -16.54 -30.97 -9.82
N ASP A 547 -17.61 -31.38 -9.12
CA ASP A 547 -18.94 -31.65 -9.66
C ASP A 547 -19.90 -30.44 -9.56
N TRP A 548 -19.39 -29.24 -9.31
CA TRP A 548 -20.20 -28.07 -9.00
C TRP A 548 -21.22 -27.70 -10.09
N GLN A 549 -20.88 -27.84 -11.36
CA GLN A 549 -21.78 -27.54 -12.48
C GLN A 549 -23.01 -28.47 -12.46
N ALA A 550 -22.78 -29.76 -12.25
CA ALA A 550 -23.86 -30.73 -12.19
C ALA A 550 -24.78 -30.45 -10.98
N LEU A 551 -24.18 -30.16 -9.82
CA LEU A 551 -24.94 -29.84 -8.60
C LEU A 551 -25.75 -28.54 -8.74
N LEU A 552 -25.15 -27.51 -9.29
CA LEU A 552 -25.80 -26.21 -9.47
C LEU A 552 -27.00 -26.31 -10.42
N ASN A 553 -26.86 -27.05 -11.53
CA ASN A 553 -27.92 -27.21 -12.53
C ASN A 553 -28.99 -28.23 -12.13
N GLN A 554 -28.74 -29.07 -11.12
CA GLN A 554 -29.67 -30.11 -10.72
C GLN A 554 -30.93 -29.57 -10.02
N SER A 555 -30.76 -28.68 -9.07
CA SER A 555 -31.84 -28.13 -8.25
C SER A 555 -31.36 -27.04 -7.29
N VAL A 556 -32.28 -26.26 -6.75
CA VAL A 556 -32.05 -25.36 -5.62
C VAL A 556 -31.33 -26.06 -4.45
N GLY A 557 -31.67 -27.33 -4.17
CA GLY A 557 -31.02 -28.17 -3.18
C GLY A 557 -29.54 -28.47 -3.53
N GLY A 558 -29.16 -28.48 -4.82
CA GLY A 558 -27.77 -28.60 -5.26
C GLY A 558 -26.93 -27.40 -4.84
N ALA A 559 -27.44 -26.19 -5.00
CA ALA A 559 -26.75 -24.97 -4.52
C ALA A 559 -26.54 -24.98 -3.00
N ARG A 560 -27.54 -25.44 -2.23
CA ARG A 560 -27.38 -25.63 -0.77
C ARG A 560 -26.31 -26.66 -0.44
N LYS A 561 -26.24 -27.77 -1.15
CA LYS A 561 -25.18 -28.79 -0.98
C LYS A 561 -23.80 -28.21 -1.26
N LEU A 562 -23.64 -27.41 -2.33
CA LEU A 562 -22.38 -26.73 -2.65
C LEU A 562 -21.99 -25.75 -1.53
N PHE A 563 -22.92 -24.94 -1.04
CA PHE A 563 -22.67 -24.01 0.06
C PHE A 563 -22.14 -24.73 1.32
N PHE A 564 -22.72 -25.87 1.71
CA PHE A 564 -22.27 -26.64 2.87
C PHE A 564 -20.95 -27.43 2.64
N ARG A 565 -20.43 -27.51 1.41
CA ARG A 565 -19.09 -28.04 1.14
C ARG A 565 -17.98 -27.00 1.32
N ILE A 566 -18.33 -25.71 1.42
CA ILE A 566 -17.35 -24.64 1.59
C ILE A 566 -16.70 -24.72 2.98
N THR A 567 -15.38 -24.88 3.00
CA THR A 567 -14.59 -24.93 4.24
C THR A 567 -13.31 -24.09 4.04
N PRO A 568 -13.04 -23.09 4.90
CA PRO A 568 -13.93 -22.50 5.89
C PRO A 568 -15.03 -21.63 5.24
N CYS A 569 -16.25 -21.72 5.77
CA CYS A 569 -17.37 -20.86 5.36
C CYS A 569 -17.38 -19.57 6.22
N VAL A 570 -16.48 -18.63 5.90
CA VAL A 570 -16.34 -17.34 6.60
C VAL A 570 -16.07 -16.17 5.63
N SER A 571 -15.91 -16.47 4.35
CA SER A 571 -15.45 -15.47 3.37
C SER A 571 -16.49 -14.36 3.16
N HIS A 572 -17.79 -14.66 3.24
CA HIS A 572 -18.88 -13.67 3.19
C HIS A 572 -18.72 -12.53 4.20
N MET A 573 -18.03 -12.79 5.32
CA MET A 573 -17.76 -11.76 6.33
C MET A 573 -16.84 -10.64 5.82
N THR A 574 -16.06 -10.90 4.76
CA THR A 574 -15.24 -9.85 4.14
C THR A 574 -16.09 -8.79 3.43
N LEU A 575 -17.30 -9.14 3.00
CA LEU A 575 -18.25 -8.24 2.33
C LEU A 575 -19.17 -7.52 3.32
N GLN A 576 -19.37 -8.07 4.53
CA GLN A 576 -20.43 -7.64 5.45
C GLN A 576 -20.40 -6.13 5.74
N MET A 577 -19.26 -5.59 6.17
CA MET A 577 -19.18 -4.18 6.54
C MET A 577 -19.47 -3.24 5.35
N PHE A 578 -19.10 -3.64 4.14
CA PHE A 578 -19.34 -2.86 2.93
C PHE A 578 -20.82 -2.95 2.52
N ALA A 579 -21.41 -4.15 2.55
CA ALA A 579 -22.82 -4.36 2.24
C ALA A 579 -23.73 -3.61 3.20
N GLU A 580 -23.47 -3.67 4.51
CA GLU A 580 -24.23 -2.93 5.53
C GLU A 580 -24.13 -1.42 5.35
N ALA A 581 -22.91 -0.89 5.09
CA ALA A 581 -22.74 0.54 4.83
C ALA A 581 -23.47 0.99 3.55
N TYR A 582 -23.43 0.16 2.51
CA TYR A 582 -24.15 0.44 1.26
C TYR A 582 -25.66 0.33 1.45
N GLY A 583 -26.14 -0.61 2.27
CA GLY A 583 -27.54 -0.73 2.68
C GLY A 583 -28.05 0.55 3.35
N ILE A 584 -27.28 1.06 4.33
CA ILE A 584 -27.57 2.35 4.99
C ILE A 584 -27.67 3.48 3.96
N ALA A 585 -26.71 3.59 3.04
CA ALA A 585 -26.72 4.64 2.02
C ALA A 585 -27.90 4.50 1.05
N GLY A 586 -28.26 3.26 0.69
CA GLY A 586 -29.43 2.95 -0.12
C GLY A 586 -30.74 3.34 0.56
N GLU A 587 -30.93 3.02 1.84
CA GLU A 587 -32.10 3.39 2.63
C GLU A 587 -32.24 4.91 2.74
N ILE A 588 -31.18 5.63 3.03
CA ILE A 588 -31.18 7.09 3.11
C ILE A 588 -31.54 7.71 1.76
N LEU A 589 -30.97 7.19 0.67
CA LEU A 589 -31.27 7.68 -0.69
C LEU A 589 -32.73 7.38 -1.10
N ALA A 590 -33.26 6.20 -0.78
CA ALA A 590 -34.66 5.86 -1.05
C ALA A 590 -35.63 6.80 -0.32
N GLY A 591 -35.27 7.28 0.86
CA GLY A 591 -36.00 8.31 1.60
C GLY A 591 -35.74 9.76 1.17
N TRP A 592 -34.86 9.99 0.19
CA TRP A 592 -34.54 11.31 -0.33
C TRP A 592 -35.60 11.75 -1.37
N HIS A 593 -36.54 12.57 -0.93
CA HIS A 593 -37.66 13.00 -1.77
C HIS A 593 -37.41 14.30 -2.53
N SER A 594 -36.29 15.01 -2.26
CA SER A 594 -35.90 16.20 -3.01
C SER A 594 -35.46 15.84 -4.43
N ASP A 595 -35.75 16.70 -5.39
CA ASP A 595 -35.23 16.63 -6.76
C ASP A 595 -33.80 17.17 -6.83
N ASP A 596 -33.29 17.75 -5.74
CA ASP A 596 -31.87 18.20 -5.67
C ASP A 596 -30.92 17.02 -5.70
N ILE A 597 -29.68 17.30 -6.15
CA ILE A 597 -28.61 16.32 -6.18
C ILE A 597 -28.27 15.88 -4.74
N PHE A 598 -28.30 14.58 -4.51
CA PHE A 598 -27.83 13.99 -3.25
C PHE A 598 -26.31 14.02 -3.21
N SER A 599 -25.73 15.05 -2.58
CA SER A 599 -24.29 15.30 -2.55
C SER A 599 -23.50 14.31 -1.68
N GLU A 600 -22.20 14.14 -1.95
CA GLU A 600 -21.32 13.29 -1.12
C GLU A 600 -21.33 13.73 0.36
N SER A 601 -21.34 15.04 0.63
CA SER A 601 -21.36 15.59 1.99
C SER A 601 -22.62 15.22 2.73
N GLU A 602 -23.79 15.37 2.10
CA GLU A 602 -25.09 14.99 2.67
C GLU A 602 -25.19 13.48 2.88
N CYS A 603 -24.71 12.68 1.91
CA CYS A 603 -24.65 11.24 2.05
C CYS A 603 -23.86 10.85 3.31
N VAL A 604 -22.64 11.36 3.45
CA VAL A 604 -21.79 11.05 4.61
C VAL A 604 -22.44 11.50 5.91
N GLU A 605 -22.95 12.73 5.99
CA GLU A 605 -23.55 13.28 7.21
C GLU A 605 -24.77 12.46 7.67
N ARG A 606 -25.72 12.24 6.77
CA ARG A 606 -26.95 11.49 7.06
C ARG A 606 -26.68 10.02 7.37
N CYS A 607 -25.79 9.37 6.58
CA CYS A 607 -25.44 7.97 6.79
C CYS A 607 -24.66 7.77 8.10
N MET A 608 -23.81 8.71 8.51
CA MET A 608 -23.12 8.64 9.82
C MET A 608 -24.12 8.70 10.98
N SER A 609 -25.11 9.59 10.91
CA SER A 609 -26.14 9.73 11.96
C SER A 609 -27.05 8.50 12.02
N TYR A 610 -27.62 8.11 10.87
CA TYR A 610 -28.51 6.97 10.77
C TYR A 610 -27.80 5.64 11.04
N GLY A 611 -26.59 5.46 10.53
CA GLY A 611 -25.78 4.28 10.76
C GLY A 611 -25.45 4.06 12.24
N ARG A 612 -25.16 5.15 12.98
CA ARG A 612 -24.99 5.06 14.45
C ARG A 612 -26.27 4.60 15.14
N GLN A 613 -27.44 5.11 14.73
CA GLN A 613 -28.71 4.66 15.23
C GLN A 613 -28.95 3.18 14.90
N ALA A 614 -28.71 2.77 13.65
CA ALA A 614 -28.88 1.39 13.18
C ALA A 614 -27.98 0.41 13.97
N TRP A 615 -26.74 0.82 14.28
CA TRP A 615 -25.83 0.04 15.13
C TRP A 615 -26.37 -0.09 16.56
N LEU A 616 -26.78 1.00 17.19
CA LEU A 616 -27.38 0.97 18.54
C LEU A 616 -28.65 0.09 18.59
N GLN A 617 -29.41 0.04 17.51
CA GLN A 617 -30.60 -0.82 17.35
C GLN A 617 -30.24 -2.26 16.95
N ARG A 618 -28.92 -2.60 16.78
CA ARG A 618 -28.42 -3.90 16.30
C ARG A 618 -28.96 -4.31 14.92
N ARG A 619 -29.25 -3.31 14.06
CA ARG A 619 -29.62 -3.51 12.66
C ARG A 619 -28.39 -3.69 11.74
N VAL A 620 -27.21 -3.34 12.22
CA VAL A 620 -25.92 -3.64 11.62
C VAL A 620 -25.05 -4.40 12.61
N SER A 621 -24.16 -5.21 12.11
CA SER A 621 -23.41 -6.21 12.88
C SER A 621 -22.39 -5.59 13.85
N SER A 622 -21.79 -4.46 13.46
CA SER A 622 -20.78 -3.78 14.27
C SER A 622 -20.62 -2.31 13.87
N GLU A 623 -19.95 -1.54 14.72
CA GLU A 623 -19.55 -0.16 14.43
C GLU A 623 -18.62 -0.03 13.21
N ALA A 624 -17.96 -1.11 12.80
CA ALA A 624 -17.07 -1.12 11.62
C ALA A 624 -17.81 -0.79 10.30
N SER A 625 -19.12 -1.03 10.24
CA SER A 625 -19.97 -0.73 9.08
C SER A 625 -20.38 0.75 9.01
N VAL A 626 -20.09 1.54 10.05
CA VAL A 626 -20.45 2.96 10.13
C VAL A 626 -19.18 3.82 9.97
N GLY A 627 -18.81 4.12 8.72
CA GLY A 627 -17.55 4.80 8.44
C GLY A 627 -17.62 5.80 7.29
N LYS A 628 -16.97 6.96 7.48
CA LYS A 628 -16.93 8.04 6.47
C LYS A 628 -16.47 7.56 5.08
N LEU A 629 -15.42 6.73 5.01
CA LEU A 629 -14.89 6.25 3.73
C LEU A 629 -15.86 5.28 3.05
N LEU A 630 -16.53 4.42 3.82
CA LEU A 630 -17.52 3.49 3.30
C LEU A 630 -18.67 4.25 2.65
N PHE A 631 -19.20 5.29 3.32
CA PHE A 631 -20.30 6.10 2.78
C PHE A 631 -19.89 6.95 1.57
N LYS A 632 -18.63 7.42 1.51
CA LYS A 632 -18.09 8.05 0.30
C LYS A 632 -18.05 7.08 -0.88
N THR A 633 -17.62 5.84 -0.65
CA THR A 633 -17.58 4.83 -1.70
C THR A 633 -18.98 4.39 -2.10
N ALA A 634 -19.89 4.26 -1.14
CA ALA A 634 -21.32 4.01 -1.42
C ALA A 634 -21.91 5.13 -2.29
N HIS A 635 -21.70 6.41 -1.96
CA HIS A 635 -22.13 7.54 -2.79
C HIS A 635 -21.57 7.47 -4.21
N LYS A 636 -20.28 7.11 -4.36
CA LYS A 636 -19.65 6.92 -5.67
C LYS A 636 -20.32 5.82 -6.49
N LEU A 637 -20.72 4.70 -5.85
CA LEU A 637 -21.50 3.65 -6.51
C LEU A 637 -22.86 4.19 -6.96
N LEU A 638 -23.61 4.84 -6.06
CA LEU A 638 -24.91 5.40 -6.36
C LEU A 638 -24.85 6.44 -7.49
N THR A 639 -23.79 7.24 -7.54
CA THR A 639 -23.49 8.16 -8.64
C THR A 639 -23.26 7.41 -9.96
N SER A 640 -22.45 6.33 -9.93
CA SER A 640 -22.19 5.52 -11.13
C SER A 640 -23.44 4.84 -11.69
N ARG A 641 -24.44 4.58 -10.82
CA ARG A 641 -25.75 4.04 -11.17
C ARG A 641 -26.79 5.11 -11.50
N LYS A 642 -26.39 6.40 -11.55
CA LYS A 642 -27.26 7.57 -11.83
C LYS A 642 -28.45 7.69 -10.89
N LEU A 643 -28.26 7.37 -9.61
CA LEU A 643 -29.31 7.40 -8.59
C LEU A 643 -29.29 8.64 -7.71
N VAL A 644 -28.19 9.42 -7.74
CA VAL A 644 -28.01 10.61 -6.87
C VAL A 644 -28.77 11.85 -7.34
N ASP A 645 -29.23 11.86 -8.56
CA ASP A 645 -29.98 12.96 -9.18
C ASP A 645 -31.27 12.43 -9.84
N ALA A 646 -32.03 13.33 -10.47
CA ALA A 646 -33.26 13.02 -11.19
C ALA A 646 -33.02 12.72 -12.69
N SER A 647 -31.84 12.24 -13.08
CA SER A 647 -31.50 11.98 -14.50
C SER A 647 -32.22 10.78 -15.10
N LEU A 648 -32.70 9.84 -14.27
CA LEU A 648 -33.52 8.71 -14.72
C LEU A 648 -35.00 9.05 -14.65
N PRO A 649 -35.82 8.67 -15.64
CA PRO A 649 -37.29 8.93 -15.61
C PRO A 649 -37.97 8.32 -14.38
N ASP A 650 -37.53 7.14 -13.92
CA ASP A 650 -38.06 6.38 -12.80
C ASP A 650 -37.14 6.39 -11.58
N TYR A 651 -36.39 7.49 -11.37
CA TYR A 651 -35.31 7.54 -10.36
C TYR A 651 -35.80 7.21 -8.94
N LYS A 652 -37.04 7.55 -8.57
CA LYS A 652 -37.61 7.23 -7.25
C LYS A 652 -37.78 5.74 -7.04
N GLU A 653 -38.36 5.06 -8.02
CA GLU A 653 -38.54 3.61 -8.02
C GLU A 653 -37.17 2.89 -8.13
N ALA A 654 -36.22 3.43 -8.91
CA ALA A 654 -34.87 2.90 -9.03
C ALA A 654 -34.11 2.98 -7.69
N ARG A 655 -34.26 4.08 -6.92
CA ARG A 655 -33.71 4.22 -5.57
C ARG A 655 -34.27 3.18 -4.61
N ILE A 656 -35.59 2.95 -4.65
CA ILE A 656 -36.26 1.95 -3.80
C ILE A 656 -35.76 0.54 -4.18
N ARG A 657 -35.75 0.21 -5.47
CA ARG A 657 -35.22 -1.11 -5.94
C ARG A 657 -33.76 -1.33 -5.50
N GLN A 658 -32.93 -0.29 -5.58
CA GLN A 658 -31.53 -0.38 -5.13
C GLN A 658 -31.45 -0.64 -3.62
N ALA A 659 -32.20 0.05 -2.81
CA ALA A 659 -32.23 -0.17 -1.37
C ALA A 659 -32.71 -1.59 -1.02
N GLN A 660 -33.76 -2.10 -1.69
CA GLN A 660 -34.24 -3.46 -1.51
C GLN A 660 -33.19 -4.52 -1.88
N ALA A 661 -32.47 -4.33 -3.00
CA ALA A 661 -31.41 -5.23 -3.42
C ALA A 661 -30.27 -5.28 -2.38
N LEU A 662 -29.84 -4.12 -1.87
CA LEU A 662 -28.82 -4.02 -0.83
C LEU A 662 -29.26 -4.68 0.48
N ASN A 663 -30.49 -4.49 0.91
CA ASN A 663 -31.04 -5.14 2.11
C ASN A 663 -31.14 -6.66 1.93
N THR A 664 -31.47 -7.13 0.72
CA THR A 664 -31.47 -8.56 0.40
C THR A 664 -30.05 -9.15 0.50
N LEU A 665 -29.04 -8.44 0.00
CA LEU A 665 -27.64 -8.84 0.12
C LEU A 665 -27.21 -8.94 1.59
N VAL A 666 -27.49 -7.92 2.41
CA VAL A 666 -27.18 -7.94 3.86
C VAL A 666 -27.81 -9.16 4.52
N ARG A 667 -29.10 -9.42 4.24
CA ARG A 667 -29.81 -10.59 4.77
C ARG A 667 -29.14 -11.91 4.33
N ARG A 668 -28.71 -12.04 3.08
CA ARG A 668 -28.02 -13.25 2.59
C ARG A 668 -26.68 -13.47 3.33
N ILE A 669 -25.92 -12.42 3.57
CA ILE A 669 -24.69 -12.49 4.35
C ILE A 669 -24.97 -12.97 5.78
N GLU A 670 -26.03 -12.47 6.41
CA GLU A 670 -26.44 -12.94 7.75
C GLU A 670 -26.89 -14.40 7.76
N VAL A 671 -27.60 -14.86 6.73
CA VAL A 671 -27.98 -16.27 6.56
C VAL A 671 -26.74 -17.14 6.40
N ALA A 672 -25.76 -16.71 5.59
CA ALA A 672 -24.48 -17.42 5.45
C ALA A 672 -23.78 -17.56 6.80
N ARG A 673 -23.69 -16.46 7.55
CA ARG A 673 -23.08 -16.43 8.88
C ARG A 673 -23.80 -17.35 9.86
N ALA A 674 -25.12 -17.28 9.95
CA ALA A 674 -25.91 -18.14 10.84
C ALA A 674 -25.74 -19.64 10.50
N SER A 675 -25.73 -19.97 9.20
CA SER A 675 -25.55 -21.34 8.71
C SER A 675 -24.14 -21.86 9.04
N SER A 676 -23.11 -21.03 8.91
CA SER A 676 -21.74 -21.42 9.25
C SER A 676 -21.53 -21.68 10.74
N ILE A 677 -22.16 -20.88 11.61
CA ILE A 677 -22.11 -21.07 13.07
C ILE A 677 -22.85 -22.35 13.48
N SER A 678 -24.02 -22.60 12.89
CA SER A 678 -24.84 -23.78 13.22
C SER A 678 -24.18 -25.10 12.79
N SER A 679 -23.56 -25.14 11.61
CA SER A 679 -22.85 -26.33 11.13
C SER A 679 -21.64 -26.68 12.01
N ARG A 680 -20.91 -25.67 12.51
CA ARG A 680 -19.78 -25.85 13.44
C ARG A 680 -20.22 -26.33 14.82
N GLY A 681 -21.30 -25.80 15.37
CA GLY A 681 -21.89 -26.27 16.63
C GLY A 681 -22.27 -27.77 16.57
N ALA A 682 -22.83 -28.24 15.44
CA ALA A 682 -23.17 -29.60 15.22
C ALA A 682 -21.92 -30.54 15.11
N MET A 683 -20.80 -30.05 14.52
CA MET A 683 -19.54 -30.77 14.47
C MET A 683 -18.91 -30.91 15.85
N THR A 684 -18.89 -29.86 16.66
CA THR A 684 -18.32 -29.88 18.02
C THR A 684 -19.06 -30.88 18.93
N VAL A 685 -20.39 -30.97 18.83
CA VAL A 685 -21.22 -31.95 19.58
C VAL A 685 -20.95 -33.37 19.13
N ARG A 686 -20.74 -33.64 17.83
CA ARG A 686 -20.41 -34.99 17.32
C ARG A 686 -19.01 -35.46 17.75
N ASP A 687 -18.03 -34.57 17.81
CA ASP A 687 -16.66 -34.90 18.21
C ASP A 687 -16.54 -35.14 19.72
N THR A 688 -17.27 -34.39 20.54
CA THR A 688 -17.36 -34.67 22.00
C THR A 688 -18.03 -35.98 22.28
N ALA A 689 -19.04 -36.37 21.50
CA ALA A 689 -19.69 -37.67 21.63
C ALA A 689 -18.80 -38.86 21.18
N ARG A 690 -17.85 -38.66 20.26
CA ARG A 690 -16.87 -39.66 19.83
C ARG A 690 -15.63 -39.74 20.72
N GLY A 691 -15.29 -38.69 21.47
CA GLY A 691 -14.16 -38.68 22.42
C GLY A 691 -14.51 -39.23 23.80
N SER A 692 -15.78 -39.56 24.06
CA SER A 692 -16.27 -40.14 25.30
C SER A 692 -16.64 -41.64 25.17
N MET A 693 -16.31 -42.29 24.06
CA MET A 693 -16.27 -43.74 23.87
C MET A 693 -14.80 -44.20 23.73
#